data_750d59c799e8030a27ce47139aacec26
#
_entry.id   750d59c799e8030a27ce47139aacec26
#
_cell.length_a   1.000
_cell.length_b   1.000
_cell.length_c   1.000
_cell.angle_alpha   90.00
_cell.angle_beta   90.00
_cell.angle_gamma   90.00
#
_symmetry.space_group_name_H-M   'P 1'
#
loop_
_entity.id
_entity.type
_entity.pdbx_description
1 polymer ?
#
loop_
_entity_poly.entity_id
_entity_poly.type
_entity_poly.pdbx_seq_one_letter_code
_entity_poly.pdbx_strand_id
1 'polypeptide(L)'
;MGYEGQDFETLAGSVSPAFIDTLYARYKASPDSVEPGWRGFFEGLETSSGGPSWQQANWPATATDDLTAALDPSQMEPVARPAKGSAAKPAAAPTPAIDVTAAAADSIRAMMLIRTYRVRGHLAANLDPLGISKQELPADLTPEYHGFSGADLDKPVYLGGALGLQWGTVREIVAVLRKNYCGPVGLEYMHIADVEERRFLQERMEGRDKAIEFSPMGKKAILNKVIEAEQWEKFLGRKYVGTKRFGLDGGESMIPALESVIKYGGQFGIREIVYGMAHRGRLNVLANVMAKAYRVIFHEFGGGSDNPDDVAGSGDVKYHLGTSTDREFDGINVHMSLVANPSHLEAADPVVLGKIRAIQTIAGDLEHHSGSLPVLIHGDAAFAGQGIVWECLGFSGIRGYNTGGCLHFIINNQIGFTTSPQYARSSPYPSDVAKGVQAPIFHVNGDDPEAVTFACKMAIEFRQTFKRDIVIDMWCYRRFGHNEGDEPSFTQPLMYDRIRQHPHVSEIYGRKLIAEGVIDQSWVDDTVSQFTTLLEGEFEAGANYKPNKADWFAGRWSGLHAPADPESARRNIPTGIEPKLFDSIGRTLTTVPDSVKIHKTLARVIDAKREMFKTGENFDWATGEALAFGSLLSEGYGVRLSGQDSGRGTFSQRHAVWVDQSDEHKYVPLWTIEHGSFEVLDSPLSEYGVLGFEYGYALADPKTLVLWEAQFGDFMNGAQIMIDQFIASGESKWLRANGLVMLLPHGYEGQGPEHSSARPERFLQLCAGDNMQVANCTTPANYFHLLRRQMHRPFRKPLIVFTPKSLLRHKLAVSKAADFQGESHFMRILSDPWAPADKDVKRLVLCTGKVAYDLMEARNAAGDKNTSIVRLEQLYPFPGDPLTIRLKRMTNLETVVWAQEEPKNNGAWSFVEPFIEESLANAGGAVARPRYAGRTAAASPATGLMKRHQTEQAALIADALGHSVREEIRRTRKN
;
A
#
# COMPACT_ATOMS: atom_id res chain seq x y z
N MET A 1 -10.36 -38.66 -34.08
CA MET A 1 -10.25 -37.28 -34.56
C MET A 1 -9.03 -36.73 -33.88
N GLY A 2 -7.98 -36.51 -34.66
CA GLY A 2 -6.68 -36.15 -34.17
C GLY A 2 -6.61 -34.74 -33.58
N TYR A 3 -5.94 -34.61 -32.47
CA TYR A 3 -5.44 -33.33 -31.95
C TYR A 3 -4.07 -33.07 -32.60
N GLU A 4 -4.06 -32.54 -33.82
CA GLU A 4 -2.89 -31.90 -34.39
C GLU A 4 -2.93 -30.43 -34.05
N GLY A 5 -1.90 -29.92 -33.34
CA GLY A 5 -1.57 -28.50 -33.22
C GLY A 5 -1.83 -27.82 -31.88
N GLN A 6 -1.62 -28.46 -30.74
CA GLN A 6 -1.42 -27.75 -29.49
C GLN A 6 0.06 -27.79 -29.07
N ASP A 7 0.67 -26.62 -28.95
CA ASP A 7 2.05 -26.43 -28.50
C ASP A 7 2.28 -27.13 -27.14
N PHE A 8 3.17 -28.11 -27.17
CA PHE A 8 3.51 -28.95 -26.02
C PHE A 8 4.15 -28.13 -24.86
N GLU A 9 4.72 -26.96 -25.13
CA GLU A 9 5.20 -26.00 -24.13
C GLU A 9 4.09 -25.48 -23.22
N THR A 10 2.87 -25.36 -23.76
CA THR A 10 1.70 -24.92 -22.97
C THR A 10 1.18 -26.03 -22.04
N LEU A 11 1.38 -27.29 -22.41
CA LEU A 11 1.00 -28.46 -21.60
C LEU A 11 2.00 -28.72 -20.47
N ALA A 12 3.29 -28.55 -20.72
CA ALA A 12 4.34 -28.72 -19.72
C ALA A 12 4.27 -27.67 -18.60
N GLY A 13 3.80 -26.45 -18.91
CA GLY A 13 3.58 -25.37 -17.91
C GLY A 13 2.40 -25.58 -16.96
N SER A 14 1.49 -26.53 -17.29
CA SER A 14 0.29 -26.81 -16.48
C SER A 14 0.39 -28.06 -15.59
N VAL A 15 1.50 -28.80 -15.67
CA VAL A 15 1.69 -30.09 -14.99
C VAL A 15 2.77 -30.00 -13.91
N SER A 16 2.54 -30.62 -12.76
CA SER A 16 3.49 -30.66 -11.64
C SER A 16 4.85 -31.24 -12.06
N PRO A 17 5.99 -30.62 -11.72
CA PRO A 17 7.34 -31.15 -12.01
C PRO A 17 7.54 -32.60 -11.56
N ALA A 18 7.00 -32.97 -10.37
CA ALA A 18 7.08 -34.32 -9.84
C ALA A 18 6.33 -35.36 -10.72
N PHE A 19 5.31 -34.96 -11.45
CA PHE A 19 4.60 -35.82 -12.40
C PHE A 19 5.43 -36.02 -13.66
N ILE A 20 6.08 -34.98 -14.15
CA ILE A 20 7.00 -35.06 -15.31
C ILE A 20 8.17 -35.96 -15.00
N ASP A 21 8.78 -35.85 -13.80
CA ASP A 21 9.86 -36.73 -13.35
C ASP A 21 9.43 -38.21 -13.31
N THR A 22 8.21 -38.45 -12.85
CA THR A 22 7.64 -39.82 -12.83
C THR A 22 7.43 -40.40 -14.24
N LEU A 23 6.93 -39.57 -15.16
CA LEU A 23 6.76 -39.99 -16.57
C LEU A 23 8.11 -40.20 -17.26
N TYR A 24 9.10 -39.34 -17.00
CA TYR A 24 10.44 -39.50 -17.54
C TYR A 24 11.14 -40.76 -17.03
N ALA A 25 11.00 -41.08 -15.74
CA ALA A 25 11.50 -42.35 -15.19
C ALA A 25 10.85 -43.57 -15.83
N ARG A 26 9.55 -43.51 -16.12
CA ARG A 26 8.83 -44.55 -16.88
C ARG A 26 9.29 -44.66 -18.32
N TYR A 27 9.46 -43.52 -19.00
CA TYR A 27 10.02 -43.47 -20.36
C TYR A 27 11.43 -44.07 -20.40
N LYS A 28 12.31 -43.78 -19.45
CA LYS A 28 13.65 -44.37 -19.35
C LYS A 28 13.63 -45.86 -19.13
N ALA A 29 12.68 -46.39 -18.38
CA ALA A 29 12.51 -47.82 -18.13
C ALA A 29 11.95 -48.56 -19.36
N SER A 30 11.03 -47.93 -20.08
CA SER A 30 10.44 -48.43 -21.33
C SER A 30 9.78 -47.28 -22.09
N PRO A 31 10.29 -46.83 -23.23
CA PRO A 31 9.73 -45.73 -24.01
C PRO A 31 8.26 -45.92 -24.40
N ASP A 32 7.83 -47.15 -24.56
CA ASP A 32 6.45 -47.51 -24.91
C ASP A 32 5.48 -47.46 -23.72
N SER A 33 5.98 -47.21 -22.52
CA SER A 33 5.18 -47.09 -21.31
C SER A 33 4.50 -45.72 -21.09
N VAL A 34 4.79 -44.73 -21.93
CA VAL A 34 4.24 -43.39 -21.92
C VAL A 34 3.48 -43.07 -23.21
N GLU A 35 2.53 -42.14 -23.14
CA GLU A 35 1.74 -41.73 -24.29
C GLU A 35 2.63 -41.16 -25.42
N PRO A 36 2.22 -41.26 -26.69
CA PRO A 36 3.05 -40.86 -27.85
C PRO A 36 3.52 -39.40 -27.80
N GLY A 37 2.71 -38.48 -27.25
CA GLY A 37 3.09 -37.06 -27.06
C GLY A 37 4.22 -36.86 -26.06
N TRP A 38 4.20 -37.58 -24.96
CA TRP A 38 5.29 -37.55 -23.97
C TRP A 38 6.54 -38.26 -24.44
N ARG A 39 6.38 -39.32 -25.25
CA ARG A 39 7.51 -40.01 -25.90
C ARG A 39 8.25 -39.05 -26.82
N GLY A 40 7.55 -38.38 -27.74
CA GLY A 40 8.16 -37.43 -28.66
C GLY A 40 8.86 -36.27 -27.95
N PHE A 41 8.30 -35.82 -26.84
CA PHE A 41 8.90 -34.80 -26.00
C PHE A 41 10.21 -35.27 -25.33
N PHE A 42 10.24 -36.46 -24.76
CA PHE A 42 11.44 -37.02 -24.13
C PHE A 42 12.50 -37.44 -25.16
N GLU A 43 12.12 -37.94 -26.35
CA GLU A 43 13.02 -38.17 -27.46
C GLU A 43 13.68 -36.88 -27.96
N GLY A 44 12.94 -35.80 -28.04
CA GLY A 44 13.46 -34.46 -28.35
C GLY A 44 14.48 -33.96 -27.33
N LEU A 45 14.26 -34.23 -26.03
CA LEU A 45 15.22 -33.93 -24.97
C LEU A 45 16.52 -34.74 -25.07
N GLU A 46 16.48 -35.99 -25.49
CA GLU A 46 17.66 -36.87 -25.62
C GLU A 46 18.45 -36.67 -26.91
N THR A 47 17.82 -36.20 -27.98
CA THR A 47 18.48 -35.91 -29.26
C THR A 47 19.16 -34.55 -29.27
N SER A 48 18.89 -33.67 -28.28
CA SER A 48 19.62 -32.41 -28.07
C SER A 48 20.99 -32.63 -27.37
N SER A 49 21.86 -33.44 -28.02
CA SER A 49 23.24 -33.67 -27.54
C SER A 49 24.18 -32.50 -27.85
N GLY A 50 23.73 -31.29 -27.80
CA GLY A 50 24.53 -30.09 -27.93
C GLY A 50 24.32 -29.23 -26.72
N GLY A 51 25.25 -29.20 -25.77
CA GLY A 51 25.39 -28.25 -24.66
C GLY A 51 24.15 -27.72 -23.91
N PRO A 52 24.29 -27.02 -22.81
CA PRO A 52 23.17 -26.45 -22.10
C PRO A 52 22.33 -25.52 -23.02
N SER A 53 21.02 -25.48 -22.81
CA SER A 53 20.04 -24.75 -23.66
C SER A 53 20.32 -23.24 -23.86
N TRP A 54 21.21 -22.65 -23.06
CA TRP A 54 21.71 -21.29 -23.23
C TRP A 54 22.91 -21.15 -24.19
N GLN A 55 23.48 -22.27 -24.68
CA GLN A 55 24.59 -22.30 -25.64
C GLN A 55 24.06 -22.39 -27.07
N GLN A 56 23.66 -21.24 -27.63
CA GLN A 56 23.23 -21.21 -29.06
C GLN A 56 24.46 -21.30 -29.96
N ALA A 57 24.45 -22.24 -30.90
CA ALA A 57 25.54 -22.52 -31.83
C ALA A 57 25.90 -21.36 -32.80
N ASN A 58 25.12 -20.28 -32.83
CA ASN A 58 25.28 -19.11 -33.72
C ASN A 58 25.38 -17.79 -32.98
N TRP A 59 25.66 -17.80 -31.67
CA TRP A 59 25.89 -16.54 -30.95
C TRP A 59 27.22 -15.95 -31.41
N PRO A 60 27.30 -14.69 -31.87
CA PRO A 60 28.58 -14.09 -32.21
C PRO A 60 29.43 -14.06 -30.94
N ALA A 61 30.69 -14.56 -31.06
CA ALA A 61 31.63 -14.51 -29.95
C ALA A 61 31.79 -13.05 -29.51
N THR A 62 31.27 -12.76 -28.32
CA THR A 62 31.56 -11.48 -27.64
C THR A 62 33.06 -11.50 -27.39
N ALA A 63 33.76 -10.43 -27.78
CA ALA A 63 35.16 -10.26 -27.43
C ALA A 63 35.27 -10.40 -25.93
N THR A 64 35.97 -11.44 -25.45
CA THR A 64 36.28 -11.63 -24.04
C THR A 64 37.08 -10.41 -23.60
N ASP A 65 36.63 -9.74 -22.56
CA ASP A 65 37.46 -8.75 -21.91
C ASP A 65 38.71 -9.42 -21.27
N ASP A 66 39.77 -8.66 -21.10
CA ASP A 66 41.03 -9.16 -20.56
C ASP A 66 40.89 -9.87 -19.18
N LEU A 67 39.80 -9.60 -18.46
CA LEU A 67 39.52 -10.20 -17.16
C LEU A 67 38.91 -11.59 -17.30
N THR A 68 38.03 -11.82 -18.26
CA THR A 68 37.40 -13.11 -18.52
C THR A 68 38.37 -14.09 -19.18
N ALA A 69 39.26 -13.59 -20.03
CA ALA A 69 40.34 -14.37 -20.63
C ALA A 69 41.36 -14.86 -19.59
N ALA A 70 41.63 -14.04 -18.57
CA ALA A 70 42.51 -14.37 -17.46
C ALA A 70 41.97 -15.50 -16.51
N LEU A 71 40.68 -15.80 -16.59
CA LEU A 71 40.01 -16.80 -15.74
C LEU A 71 39.75 -18.15 -16.45
N ASP A 72 40.01 -18.26 -17.75
CA ASP A 72 39.84 -19.48 -18.54
C ASP A 72 41.18 -20.23 -18.65
N PRO A 73 41.38 -21.36 -17.94
CA PRO A 73 42.62 -22.14 -18.01
C PRO A 73 42.95 -22.68 -19.39
N SER A 74 41.99 -22.79 -20.29
CA SER A 74 42.19 -23.29 -21.66
C SER A 74 42.78 -22.26 -22.62
N GLN A 75 42.75 -20.99 -22.26
CA GLN A 75 43.30 -19.86 -23.01
C GLN A 75 44.74 -19.48 -22.58
N MET A 76 45.31 -20.16 -21.60
CA MET A 76 46.68 -19.91 -21.16
C MET A 76 47.65 -20.57 -22.16
N GLU A 77 48.33 -19.74 -22.98
CA GLU A 77 49.47 -20.21 -23.79
C GLU A 77 50.56 -20.76 -22.88
N PRO A 78 51.15 -21.91 -23.23
CA PRO A 78 52.22 -22.46 -22.44
C PRO A 78 53.44 -21.53 -22.48
N VAL A 79 53.83 -21.02 -21.33
CA VAL A 79 55.01 -20.16 -21.19
C VAL A 79 56.24 -20.91 -21.70
N ALA A 80 56.79 -20.43 -22.82
CA ALA A 80 58.02 -20.98 -23.42
C ALA A 80 59.19 -20.88 -22.42
N ARG A 81 59.81 -22.03 -22.09
CA ARG A 81 61.02 -22.05 -21.28
C ARG A 81 62.14 -21.28 -22.00
N PRO A 82 62.83 -20.31 -21.36
CA PRO A 82 63.95 -19.65 -21.98
C PRO A 82 65.16 -20.61 -22.16
N ALA A 83 65.72 -20.56 -23.35
CA ALA A 83 66.92 -21.29 -23.72
C ALA A 83 68.13 -20.81 -22.93
N LYS A 84 68.99 -21.76 -22.50
CA LYS A 84 70.29 -21.49 -21.87
C LYS A 84 71.22 -20.79 -22.87
N GLY A 85 71.73 -19.62 -22.50
CA GLY A 85 72.77 -18.96 -23.30
C GLY A 85 73.50 -17.86 -22.58
N SER A 86 74.76 -18.14 -22.18
CA SER A 86 75.93 -17.34 -21.99
C SER A 86 75.99 -16.34 -20.81
N ALA A 87 77.07 -16.53 -20.07
CA ALA A 87 77.55 -15.72 -18.95
C ALA A 87 77.90 -14.27 -19.32
N ALA A 88 77.54 -13.32 -18.50
CA ALA A 88 78.11 -11.96 -18.50
C ALA A 88 78.36 -11.53 -17.03
N LYS A 89 79.44 -10.73 -16.85
CA LYS A 89 80.17 -10.33 -15.69
C LYS A 89 79.36 -9.71 -14.52
N PRO A 90 79.84 -9.74 -13.27
CA PRO A 90 79.15 -9.28 -12.09
C PRO A 90 78.99 -7.76 -12.09
N ALA A 91 77.79 -7.27 -11.97
CA ALA A 91 77.45 -5.89 -11.63
C ALA A 91 76.92 -5.84 -10.19
N ALA A 92 77.04 -4.69 -9.60
CA ALA A 92 76.84 -4.33 -8.18
C ALA A 92 75.62 -5.01 -7.50
N ALA A 93 75.68 -5.16 -6.18
CA ALA A 93 74.71 -5.79 -5.30
C ALA A 93 73.25 -5.31 -5.63
N PRO A 94 72.31 -6.25 -5.86
CA PRO A 94 70.95 -5.88 -6.15
C PRO A 94 70.27 -5.44 -4.87
N THR A 95 69.66 -4.28 -4.95
CA THR A 95 68.42 -4.01 -4.16
C THR A 95 67.52 -5.24 -4.32
N PRO A 96 66.89 -5.77 -3.25
CA PRO A 96 66.01 -6.93 -3.39
C PRO A 96 64.98 -6.64 -4.46
N ALA A 97 65.01 -7.40 -5.52
CA ALA A 97 64.02 -7.33 -6.59
C ALA A 97 62.66 -7.69 -5.94
N ILE A 98 61.74 -6.73 -5.90
CA ILE A 98 60.36 -6.99 -5.50
C ILE A 98 59.86 -8.03 -6.51
N ASP A 99 59.42 -9.19 -6.04
CA ASP A 99 58.71 -10.15 -6.90
C ASP A 99 57.38 -9.52 -7.25
N VAL A 100 57.33 -8.93 -8.43
CA VAL A 100 56.17 -8.21 -8.93
C VAL A 100 54.93 -9.11 -8.98
N THR A 101 55.14 -10.40 -9.24
CA THR A 101 54.03 -11.38 -9.29
C THR A 101 53.45 -11.64 -7.90
N ALA A 102 54.32 -11.77 -6.88
CA ALA A 102 53.89 -11.92 -5.49
C ALA A 102 53.19 -10.63 -4.98
N ALA A 103 53.75 -9.45 -5.26
CA ALA A 103 53.19 -8.18 -4.88
C ALA A 103 51.82 -7.93 -5.51
N ALA A 104 51.65 -8.30 -6.79
CA ALA A 104 50.36 -8.23 -7.49
C ALA A 104 49.34 -9.21 -6.89
N ALA A 105 49.75 -10.43 -6.56
CA ALA A 105 48.88 -11.41 -5.90
C ALA A 105 48.42 -10.94 -4.51
N ASP A 106 49.31 -10.31 -3.74
CA ASP A 106 48.98 -9.78 -2.41
C ASP A 106 47.99 -8.60 -2.54
N SER A 107 48.16 -7.73 -3.55
CA SER A 107 47.20 -6.65 -3.84
C SER A 107 45.83 -7.19 -4.19
N ILE A 108 45.74 -8.20 -5.05
CA ILE A 108 44.46 -8.85 -5.41
C ILE A 108 43.80 -9.46 -4.17
N ARG A 109 44.53 -10.20 -3.33
CA ARG A 109 44.01 -10.80 -2.09
C ARG A 109 43.51 -9.73 -1.11
N ALA A 110 44.22 -8.62 -0.97
CA ALA A 110 43.79 -7.50 -0.12
C ALA A 110 42.53 -6.85 -0.66
N MET A 111 42.40 -6.67 -1.98
CA MET A 111 41.18 -6.16 -2.59
C MET A 111 40.01 -7.13 -2.43
N MET A 112 40.24 -8.43 -2.48
CA MET A 112 39.20 -9.45 -2.19
C MET A 112 38.77 -9.37 -0.73
N LEU A 113 39.68 -9.22 0.22
CA LEU A 113 39.35 -9.02 1.64
C LEU A 113 38.51 -7.74 1.83
N ILE A 114 38.92 -6.61 1.26
CA ILE A 114 38.15 -5.35 1.30
C ILE A 114 36.74 -5.56 0.75
N ARG A 115 36.63 -6.21 -0.43
CA ARG A 115 35.33 -6.51 -1.02
C ARG A 115 34.46 -7.38 -0.11
N THR A 116 35.04 -8.39 0.53
CA THR A 116 34.30 -9.26 1.46
C THR A 116 33.75 -8.49 2.64
N TYR A 117 34.50 -7.56 3.22
CA TYR A 117 33.99 -6.68 4.29
C TYR A 117 32.87 -5.75 3.80
N ARG A 118 32.95 -5.22 2.57
CA ARG A 118 31.88 -4.40 1.99
C ARG A 118 30.57 -5.19 1.82
N VAL A 119 30.66 -6.49 1.50
CA VAL A 119 29.50 -7.36 1.30
C VAL A 119 28.99 -7.95 2.61
N ARG A 120 29.85 -8.33 3.53
CA ARG A 120 29.52 -9.16 4.70
C ARG A 120 29.98 -8.61 6.03
N GLY A 121 30.64 -7.46 6.08
CA GLY A 121 31.13 -6.87 7.31
C GLY A 121 30.05 -6.62 8.35
N HIS A 122 28.85 -6.31 7.92
CA HIS A 122 27.67 -6.14 8.79
C HIS A 122 27.38 -7.37 9.66
N LEU A 123 27.73 -8.60 9.22
CA LEU A 123 27.55 -9.82 9.99
C LEU A 123 28.45 -9.89 11.21
N ALA A 124 29.54 -9.10 11.25
CA ALA A 124 30.46 -8.99 12.37
C ALA A 124 30.33 -7.65 13.14
N ALA A 125 29.28 -6.87 12.82
CA ALA A 125 28.99 -5.61 13.49
C ALA A 125 28.43 -5.85 14.90
N ASN A 126 28.80 -4.97 15.85
CA ASN A 126 28.32 -5.03 17.23
C ASN A 126 26.91 -4.46 17.36
N LEU A 127 25.91 -5.24 16.96
CA LEU A 127 24.52 -4.78 16.86
C LEU A 127 23.67 -5.10 18.08
N ASP A 128 23.83 -6.32 18.67
CA ASP A 128 22.97 -6.79 19.76
C ASP A 128 23.38 -6.21 21.12
N PRO A 129 22.59 -5.29 21.71
CA PRO A 129 22.89 -4.68 23.01
C PRO A 129 22.93 -5.71 24.16
N LEU A 130 22.17 -6.81 24.02
CA LEU A 130 22.13 -7.85 25.06
C LEU A 130 23.23 -8.91 24.91
N GLY A 131 23.92 -8.97 23.77
CA GLY A 131 24.92 -9.98 23.45
C GLY A 131 24.39 -11.43 23.54
N ILE A 132 23.07 -11.62 23.20
CA ILE A 132 22.47 -12.95 23.19
C ILE A 132 22.83 -13.69 21.91
N SER A 133 22.87 -12.96 20.80
CA SER A 133 23.29 -13.48 19.51
C SER A 133 24.80 -13.67 19.52
N LYS A 134 25.25 -14.92 19.55
CA LYS A 134 26.68 -15.22 19.38
C LYS A 134 27.03 -14.93 17.91
N GLN A 135 27.60 -13.77 17.67
CA GLN A 135 28.18 -13.45 16.39
C GLN A 135 29.56 -14.06 16.29
N GLU A 136 29.68 -15.22 15.64
CA GLU A 136 30.96 -15.74 15.23
C GLU A 136 31.45 -14.92 14.04
N LEU A 137 32.72 -14.50 14.08
CA LEU A 137 33.33 -13.82 12.96
C LEU A 137 33.29 -14.75 11.72
N PRO A 138 32.61 -14.41 10.64
CA PRO A 138 32.61 -15.23 9.42
C PRO A 138 34.05 -15.50 8.98
N ALA A 139 34.35 -16.74 8.64
CA ALA A 139 35.71 -17.15 8.29
C ALA A 139 36.32 -16.34 7.15
N ASP A 140 35.49 -15.95 6.19
CA ASP A 140 35.89 -15.12 5.04
C ASP A 140 36.17 -13.63 5.37
N LEU A 141 35.89 -13.19 6.56
CA LEU A 141 36.33 -11.88 7.08
C LEU A 141 37.71 -11.95 7.76
N THR A 142 38.35 -13.11 7.77
CA THR A 142 39.67 -13.25 8.32
C THR A 142 40.78 -13.14 7.26
N PRO A 143 41.94 -12.55 7.57
CA PRO A 143 43.08 -12.50 6.64
C PRO A 143 43.53 -13.89 6.17
N GLU A 144 43.46 -14.88 7.06
CA GLU A 144 43.87 -16.27 6.81
C GLU A 144 43.06 -16.91 5.65
N TYR A 145 41.77 -16.61 5.55
CA TYR A 145 40.90 -17.06 4.45
C TYR A 145 41.40 -16.56 3.09
N HIS A 146 41.96 -15.35 3.08
CA HIS A 146 42.50 -14.70 1.88
C HIS A 146 43.98 -15.03 1.67
N GLY A 147 44.53 -15.98 2.43
CA GLY A 147 45.88 -16.48 2.28
C GLY A 147 46.99 -15.61 2.90
N PHE A 148 46.65 -14.71 3.85
CA PHE A 148 47.61 -13.94 4.62
C PHE A 148 47.83 -14.59 5.98
N SER A 149 49.08 -14.80 6.37
CA SER A 149 49.39 -15.41 7.67
C SER A 149 50.73 -14.91 8.23
N GLY A 150 50.89 -14.92 9.55
CA GLY A 150 52.14 -14.59 10.22
C GLY A 150 52.75 -13.26 9.76
N ALA A 151 53.94 -13.33 9.16
CA ALA A 151 54.69 -12.16 8.71
C ALA A 151 54.06 -11.43 7.53
N ASP A 152 53.07 -12.03 6.83
CA ASP A 152 52.40 -11.37 5.70
C ASP A 152 51.48 -10.23 6.18
N LEU A 153 51.01 -10.30 7.42
CA LEU A 153 50.13 -9.28 8.00
C LEU A 153 50.78 -7.91 8.13
N ASP A 154 52.10 -7.84 8.22
CA ASP A 154 52.86 -6.60 8.39
C ASP A 154 53.58 -6.15 7.12
N LYS A 155 53.42 -6.88 6.01
CA LYS A 155 53.92 -6.46 4.69
C LYS A 155 53.07 -5.34 4.10
N PRO A 156 53.70 -4.31 3.50
CA PRO A 156 52.95 -3.29 2.78
C PRO A 156 52.37 -3.84 1.49
N VAL A 157 51.07 -3.60 1.26
CA VAL A 157 50.31 -4.01 0.09
C VAL A 157 49.86 -2.76 -0.64
N TYR A 158 49.92 -2.74 -1.96
CA TYR A 158 49.40 -1.63 -2.78
C TYR A 158 47.88 -1.73 -2.94
N LEU A 159 47.17 -0.64 -2.67
CA LEU A 159 45.71 -0.58 -2.65
C LEU A 159 45.11 0.37 -3.70
N GLY A 160 45.94 1.13 -4.39
CA GLY A 160 45.50 2.04 -5.43
C GLY A 160 44.49 3.10 -4.99
N GLY A 161 44.51 3.48 -3.71
CA GLY A 161 43.57 4.46 -3.15
C GLY A 161 42.35 3.86 -2.45
N ALA A 162 42.14 2.54 -2.49
CA ALA A 162 41.09 1.91 -1.73
C ALA A 162 41.20 2.22 -0.23
N LEU A 163 40.09 2.44 0.46
CA LEU A 163 40.02 2.88 1.86
C LEU A 163 40.77 4.21 2.13
N GLY A 164 41.01 5.02 1.07
CA GLY A 164 41.83 6.23 1.17
C GLY A 164 43.32 5.98 1.33
N LEU A 165 43.80 4.72 1.16
CA LEU A 165 45.18 4.30 1.33
C LEU A 165 45.81 3.94 -0.03
N GLN A 166 47.01 4.49 -0.33
CA GLN A 166 47.79 4.05 -1.49
C GLN A 166 48.52 2.74 -1.18
N TRP A 167 49.04 2.63 0.04
CA TRP A 167 49.69 1.47 0.61
C TRP A 167 49.23 1.26 2.03
N GLY A 168 49.11 0.04 2.48
CA GLY A 168 48.80 -0.33 3.86
C GLY A 168 49.24 -1.76 4.16
N THR A 169 49.52 -2.09 5.42
CA THR A 169 49.67 -3.46 5.85
C THR A 169 48.32 -4.12 5.97
N VAL A 170 48.26 -5.45 5.86
CA VAL A 170 47.02 -6.22 6.05
C VAL A 170 46.41 -5.93 7.43
N ARG A 171 47.25 -5.74 8.47
CA ARG A 171 46.80 -5.36 9.81
C ARG A 171 46.08 -4.00 9.84
N GLU A 172 46.65 -2.99 9.16
CA GLU A 172 46.04 -1.65 9.04
C GLU A 172 44.74 -1.73 8.24
N ILE A 173 44.73 -2.49 7.13
CA ILE A 173 43.53 -2.70 6.31
C ILE A 173 42.40 -3.29 7.17
N VAL A 174 42.65 -4.36 7.90
CA VAL A 174 41.67 -5.01 8.77
C VAL A 174 41.19 -4.07 9.88
N ALA A 175 42.12 -3.29 10.49
CA ALA A 175 41.74 -2.32 11.51
C ALA A 175 40.73 -1.26 10.95
N VAL A 176 41.01 -0.72 9.76
CA VAL A 176 40.11 0.23 9.07
C VAL A 176 38.78 -0.44 8.72
N LEU A 177 38.80 -1.64 8.15
CA LEU A 177 37.62 -2.38 7.78
C LEU A 177 36.73 -2.71 8.98
N ARG A 178 37.30 -3.18 10.07
CA ARG A 178 36.57 -3.46 11.31
C ARG A 178 35.97 -2.18 11.92
N LYS A 179 36.73 -1.08 11.92
CA LYS A 179 36.20 0.21 12.38
C LYS A 179 34.97 0.65 11.59
N ASN A 180 35.04 0.50 10.27
CA ASN A 180 33.98 1.02 9.36
C ASN A 180 32.77 0.10 9.26
N TYR A 181 32.94 -1.22 9.26
CA TYR A 181 31.91 -2.20 8.96
C TYR A 181 31.49 -3.11 10.12
N CYS A 182 32.30 -3.16 11.21
CA CYS A 182 32.04 -4.05 12.34
C CYS A 182 31.88 -3.28 13.68
N GLY A 183 31.67 -1.97 13.61
CA GLY A 183 31.34 -1.10 14.74
C GLY A 183 29.86 -1.20 15.15
N PRO A 184 29.31 -0.16 15.79
CA PRO A 184 27.91 -0.09 16.18
C PRO A 184 26.97 0.08 14.97
N VAL A 185 27.49 0.26 13.76
CA VAL A 185 26.76 0.38 12.49
C VAL A 185 27.25 -0.68 11.52
N GLY A 186 26.35 -1.49 11.01
CA GLY A 186 26.54 -2.36 9.87
C GLY A 186 25.76 -1.83 8.67
N LEU A 187 26.33 -1.90 7.46
CA LEU A 187 25.67 -1.40 6.26
C LEU A 187 25.57 -2.49 5.19
N GLU A 188 24.38 -2.71 4.69
CA GLU A 188 24.14 -3.54 3.50
C GLU A 188 23.78 -2.65 2.30
N TYR A 189 24.63 -2.65 1.26
CA TYR A 189 24.46 -1.81 0.07
C TYR A 189 25.01 -2.45 -1.21
N MET A 190 25.77 -3.54 -1.12
CA MET A 190 26.40 -4.16 -2.27
C MET A 190 25.43 -4.91 -3.19
N HIS A 191 24.16 -5.07 -2.78
CA HIS A 191 23.06 -5.61 -3.57
C HIS A 191 22.41 -4.55 -4.51
N ILE A 192 22.73 -3.27 -4.34
CA ILE A 192 22.25 -2.16 -5.15
C ILE A 192 22.93 -2.21 -6.52
N ALA A 193 22.15 -2.16 -7.61
CA ALA A 193 22.70 -2.20 -8.97
C ALA A 193 23.32 -0.86 -9.39
N ASP A 194 22.76 0.26 -8.92
CA ASP A 194 23.25 1.59 -9.26
C ASP A 194 24.61 1.87 -8.65
N VAL A 195 25.56 2.31 -9.50
CA VAL A 195 26.96 2.53 -9.11
C VAL A 195 27.11 3.81 -8.28
N GLU A 196 26.33 4.84 -8.57
CA GLU A 196 26.43 6.13 -7.87
C GLU A 196 25.83 6.03 -6.46
N GLU A 197 24.73 5.29 -6.31
CA GLU A 197 24.15 4.98 -4.99
C GLU A 197 25.17 4.21 -4.11
N ARG A 198 25.80 3.17 -4.68
CA ARG A 198 26.85 2.42 -3.97
C ARG A 198 28.05 3.29 -3.62
N ARG A 199 28.53 4.10 -4.55
CA ARG A 199 29.67 5.01 -4.33
C ARG A 199 29.37 6.00 -3.21
N PHE A 200 28.19 6.62 -3.24
CA PHE A 200 27.74 7.55 -2.21
C PHE A 200 27.81 6.94 -0.82
N LEU A 201 27.27 5.74 -0.64
CA LEU A 201 27.27 5.02 0.64
C LEU A 201 28.68 4.60 1.05
N GLN A 202 29.46 4.07 0.11
CA GLN A 202 30.83 3.64 0.37
C GLN A 202 31.75 4.80 0.79
N GLU A 203 31.72 5.92 0.08
CA GLU A 203 32.52 7.09 0.42
C GLU A 203 32.20 7.62 1.82
N ARG A 204 30.94 7.54 2.23
CA ARG A 204 30.49 7.94 3.56
C ARG A 204 30.84 6.93 4.66
N MET A 205 30.99 5.69 4.36
CA MET A 205 31.45 4.65 5.31
C MET A 205 32.96 4.54 5.39
N GLU A 206 33.73 4.83 4.33
CA GLU A 206 35.17 4.59 4.24
C GLU A 206 36.04 5.87 4.28
N GLY A 207 35.48 7.06 4.15
CA GLY A 207 36.25 8.31 4.11
C GLY A 207 36.96 8.65 5.42
N ARG A 208 37.97 9.50 5.33
CA ARG A 208 38.78 9.92 6.48
C ARG A 208 38.03 10.77 7.51
N ASP A 209 36.97 11.47 7.07
CA ASP A 209 36.22 12.44 7.89
C ASP A 209 34.97 11.81 8.54
N LYS A 210 34.99 10.52 8.77
CA LYS A 210 33.82 9.71 9.17
C LYS A 210 33.87 9.07 10.54
N ALA A 211 34.48 9.72 11.46
CA ALA A 211 34.08 9.54 12.83
C ALA A 211 32.65 10.03 12.99
N ILE A 212 31.80 9.25 13.67
CA ILE A 212 30.53 9.73 14.18
C ILE A 212 30.87 10.79 15.21
N GLU A 213 31.07 12.03 14.77
CA GLU A 213 31.50 13.12 15.64
C GLU A 213 30.37 14.15 15.76
N PHE A 214 29.83 14.23 16.96
CA PHE A 214 28.92 15.30 17.34
C PHE A 214 29.68 16.30 18.19
N SER A 215 29.35 17.59 18.06
CA SER A 215 29.87 18.61 18.97
C SER A 215 29.43 18.32 20.41
N PRO A 216 30.14 18.84 21.42
CA PRO A 216 29.75 18.66 22.81
C PRO A 216 28.29 19.08 23.07
N MET A 217 27.82 20.14 22.39
CA MET A 217 26.42 20.59 22.47
C MET A 217 25.48 19.59 21.82
N GLY A 218 25.84 19.01 20.67
CA GLY A 218 25.05 17.97 20.00
C GLY A 218 24.93 16.70 20.85
N LYS A 219 26.03 16.26 21.48
CA LYS A 219 26.03 15.12 22.40
C LYS A 219 25.11 15.35 23.60
N LYS A 220 25.14 16.55 24.20
CA LYS A 220 24.20 16.95 25.28
C LYS A 220 22.76 16.92 24.81
N ALA A 221 22.47 17.43 23.62
CA ALA A 221 21.12 17.43 23.07
C ALA A 221 20.61 16.00 22.84
N ILE A 222 21.44 15.10 22.31
CA ILE A 222 21.11 13.68 22.15
C ILE A 222 20.79 13.04 23.51
N LEU A 223 21.65 13.23 24.52
CA LEU A 223 21.43 12.65 25.85
C LEU A 223 20.16 13.24 26.50
N ASN A 224 19.91 14.54 26.36
CA ASN A 224 18.69 15.15 26.88
C ASN A 224 17.44 14.48 26.29
N LYS A 225 17.40 14.22 24.97
CA LYS A 225 16.27 13.54 24.33
C LYS A 225 16.12 12.09 24.76
N VAL A 226 17.22 11.39 25.02
CA VAL A 226 17.17 10.03 25.60
C VAL A 226 16.61 10.07 27.02
N ILE A 227 17.01 11.05 27.85
CA ILE A 227 16.49 11.24 29.20
C ILE A 227 15.00 11.58 29.16
N GLU A 228 14.57 12.51 28.30
CA GLU A 228 13.16 12.85 28.13
C GLU A 228 12.33 11.61 27.78
N ALA A 229 12.79 10.81 26.80
CA ALA A 229 12.12 9.57 26.37
C ALA A 229 11.98 8.58 27.52
N GLU A 230 13.06 8.34 28.25
CA GLU A 230 13.09 7.38 29.36
C GLU A 230 12.26 7.84 30.56
N GLN A 231 12.39 9.11 30.98
CA GLN A 231 11.65 9.65 32.10
C GLN A 231 10.14 9.72 31.81
N TRP A 232 9.75 9.94 30.56
CA TRP A 232 8.35 9.85 30.12
C TRP A 232 7.77 8.45 30.38
N GLU A 233 8.44 7.39 29.92
CA GLU A 233 8.00 6.00 30.15
C GLU A 233 7.94 5.67 31.64
N LYS A 234 8.98 6.04 32.41
CA LYS A 234 9.04 5.85 33.86
C LYS A 234 7.92 6.59 34.58
N PHE A 235 7.60 7.81 34.16
CA PHE A 235 6.53 8.61 34.74
C PHE A 235 5.17 7.96 34.50
N LEU A 236 4.89 7.57 33.26
CA LEU A 236 3.66 6.86 32.92
C LEU A 236 3.56 5.53 33.68
N GLY A 237 4.66 4.81 33.83
CA GLY A 237 4.73 3.57 34.60
C GLY A 237 4.32 3.72 36.04
N ARG A 238 4.73 4.83 36.69
CA ARG A 238 4.39 5.13 38.09
C ARG A 238 2.95 5.62 38.25
N LYS A 239 2.46 6.48 37.35
CA LYS A 239 1.13 7.09 37.46
C LYS A 239 -0.01 6.18 37.03
N TYR A 240 0.25 5.31 36.01
CA TYR A 240 -0.78 4.50 35.35
C TYR A 240 -0.44 3.00 35.34
N VAL A 241 -0.27 2.44 36.52
CA VAL A 241 0.05 1.03 36.72
C VAL A 241 -1.04 0.15 36.10
N GLY A 242 -0.64 -0.83 35.26
CA GLY A 242 -1.55 -1.77 34.60
C GLY A 242 -2.33 -1.21 33.38
N THR A 243 -2.24 0.08 33.08
CA THR A 243 -2.84 0.63 31.85
C THR A 243 -1.94 0.38 30.67
N LYS A 244 -2.49 -0.13 29.57
CA LYS A 244 -1.73 -0.38 28.33
C LYS A 244 -1.11 0.88 27.76
N ARG A 245 0.21 0.87 27.57
CA ARG A 245 1.02 1.99 27.06
C ARG A 245 1.87 1.60 25.86
N PHE A 246 2.32 0.34 25.80
CA PHE A 246 3.28 -0.16 24.82
C PHE A 246 4.56 0.67 24.76
N GLY A 247 5.24 0.79 25.90
CA GLY A 247 6.40 1.67 26.10
C GLY A 247 7.56 1.42 25.13
N LEU A 248 8.39 2.46 24.97
CA LEU A 248 9.59 2.43 24.13
C LEU A 248 10.81 1.90 24.88
N ASP A 249 10.68 1.60 26.18
CA ASP A 249 11.81 1.22 27.04
C ASP A 249 12.75 0.18 26.40
N GLY A 250 14.03 0.56 26.29
CA GLY A 250 15.08 -0.18 25.59
C GLY A 250 15.32 0.23 24.14
N GLY A 251 14.53 1.17 23.61
CA GLY A 251 14.64 1.74 22.25
C GLY A 251 14.66 3.26 22.20
N GLU A 252 15.04 3.92 23.31
CA GLU A 252 14.96 5.38 23.51
C GLU A 252 15.78 6.17 22.48
N SER A 253 16.84 5.58 21.92
CA SER A 253 17.67 6.18 20.86
C SER A 253 16.89 6.56 19.59
N MET A 254 15.68 6.00 19.38
CA MET A 254 14.80 6.40 18.29
C MET A 254 14.41 7.88 18.41
N ILE A 255 14.23 8.42 19.61
CA ILE A 255 13.71 9.79 19.78
C ILE A 255 14.69 10.85 19.27
N PRO A 256 15.97 10.89 19.71
CA PRO A 256 16.94 11.82 19.13
C PRO A 256 17.19 11.57 17.64
N ALA A 257 17.10 10.32 17.20
CA ALA A 257 17.24 9.97 15.78
C ALA A 257 16.13 10.58 14.92
N LEU A 258 14.86 10.50 15.35
CA LEU A 258 13.74 11.14 14.64
C LEU A 258 13.84 12.67 14.68
N GLU A 259 14.30 13.29 15.77
CA GLU A 259 14.60 14.72 15.82
C GLU A 259 15.64 15.11 14.76
N SER A 260 16.67 14.27 14.55
CA SER A 260 17.65 14.50 13.50
C SER A 260 17.06 14.39 12.10
N VAL A 261 16.11 13.47 11.87
CA VAL A 261 15.37 13.34 10.60
C VAL A 261 14.65 14.64 10.26
N ILE A 262 13.97 15.24 11.23
CA ILE A 262 13.23 16.49 11.04
C ILE A 262 14.21 17.64 10.73
N LYS A 263 15.23 17.80 11.56
CA LYS A 263 16.22 18.87 11.41
C LYS A 263 16.96 18.81 10.07
N TYR A 264 17.60 17.68 9.78
CA TYR A 264 18.35 17.52 8.53
C TYR A 264 17.41 17.47 7.32
N GLY A 265 16.24 16.85 7.45
CA GLY A 265 15.22 16.88 6.40
C GLY A 265 14.86 18.30 6.03
N GLY A 266 14.60 19.17 7.00
CA GLY A 266 14.33 20.60 6.78
C GLY A 266 15.47 21.32 6.07
N GLN A 267 16.73 21.05 6.44
CA GLN A 267 17.91 21.60 5.79
C GLN A 267 18.06 21.12 4.33
N PHE A 268 17.66 19.89 4.01
CA PHE A 268 17.63 19.32 2.66
C PHE A 268 16.36 19.62 1.88
N GLY A 269 15.51 20.53 2.35
CA GLY A 269 14.35 21.03 1.61
C GLY A 269 13.01 20.39 1.96
N ILE A 270 12.95 19.43 2.87
CA ILE A 270 11.69 18.86 3.34
C ILE A 270 10.92 19.90 4.13
N ARG A 271 9.62 20.01 3.85
CA ARG A 271 8.68 20.91 4.52
C ARG A 271 7.50 20.18 5.14
N GLU A 272 7.31 18.91 4.75
CA GLU A 272 6.23 18.07 5.23
C GLU A 272 6.72 16.66 5.51
N ILE A 273 6.40 16.09 6.69
CA ILE A 273 6.70 14.71 7.06
C ILE A 273 5.42 14.03 7.51
N VAL A 274 5.12 12.88 6.92
CA VAL A 274 4.00 12.05 7.36
C VAL A 274 4.53 10.77 7.97
N TYR A 275 4.16 10.55 9.24
CA TYR A 275 4.53 9.37 10.00
C TYR A 275 3.42 8.32 9.98
N GLY A 276 3.81 7.05 9.79
CA GLY A 276 3.03 5.87 10.10
C GLY A 276 3.77 5.02 11.13
N MET A 277 3.08 4.51 12.12
CA MET A 277 3.72 3.65 13.11
C MET A 277 2.72 2.76 13.85
N ALA A 278 3.20 1.61 14.31
CA ALA A 278 2.48 0.75 15.24
C ALA A 278 2.38 1.39 16.66
N HIS A 279 1.86 0.64 17.61
CA HIS A 279 1.64 1.09 18.99
C HIS A 279 2.94 1.26 19.81
N ARG A 280 4.01 0.51 19.52
CA ARG A 280 5.27 0.54 20.30
C ARG A 280 5.95 1.91 20.23
N GLY A 281 6.09 2.55 21.38
CA GLY A 281 6.69 3.88 21.48
C GLY A 281 5.83 5.04 20.95
N ARG A 282 4.57 4.77 20.54
CA ARG A 282 3.72 5.81 19.93
C ARG A 282 3.42 6.97 20.88
N LEU A 283 3.18 6.71 22.17
CA LEU A 283 2.96 7.76 23.16
C LEU A 283 4.21 8.63 23.35
N ASN A 284 5.38 8.04 23.22
CA ASN A 284 6.67 8.76 23.27
C ASN A 284 6.85 9.64 22.02
N VAL A 285 6.55 9.12 20.84
CA VAL A 285 6.58 9.91 19.59
C VAL A 285 5.57 11.05 19.64
N LEU A 286 4.33 10.82 20.11
CA LEU A 286 3.31 11.85 20.27
C LEU A 286 3.80 12.99 21.17
N ALA A 287 4.40 12.65 22.33
CA ALA A 287 4.88 13.63 23.30
C ALA A 287 6.17 14.31 22.85
N ASN A 288 7.22 13.55 22.58
CA ASN A 288 8.59 14.03 22.46
C ASN A 288 9.04 14.35 21.02
N VAL A 289 8.34 13.86 20.00
CA VAL A 289 8.62 14.18 18.59
C VAL A 289 7.53 15.09 18.01
N MET A 290 6.26 14.71 18.17
CA MET A 290 5.13 15.48 17.65
C MET A 290 4.73 16.66 18.56
N ALA A 291 5.37 16.80 19.72
CA ALA A 291 5.11 17.88 20.69
C ALA A 291 3.61 18.00 21.13
N LYS A 292 2.88 16.87 21.14
CA LYS A 292 1.56 16.86 21.77
C LYS A 292 1.73 17.13 23.26
N ALA A 293 1.02 18.13 23.79
CA ALA A 293 1.18 18.56 25.18
C ALA A 293 0.95 17.39 26.16
N TYR A 294 1.83 17.20 27.12
CA TYR A 294 1.76 16.11 28.10
C TYR A 294 0.43 16.11 28.85
N ARG A 295 -0.10 17.30 29.23
CA ARG A 295 -1.40 17.45 29.90
C ARG A 295 -2.55 16.86 29.10
N VAL A 296 -2.52 16.92 27.79
CA VAL A 296 -3.55 16.33 26.91
C VAL A 296 -3.49 14.81 27.00
N ILE A 297 -2.28 14.23 26.90
CA ILE A 297 -2.10 12.79 27.02
C ILE A 297 -2.51 12.30 28.43
N PHE A 298 -2.20 13.05 29.49
CA PHE A 298 -2.65 12.72 30.85
C PHE A 298 -4.18 12.79 30.98
N HIS A 299 -4.82 13.77 30.36
CA HIS A 299 -6.27 13.87 30.29
C HIS A 299 -6.89 12.64 29.60
N GLU A 300 -6.34 12.20 28.48
CA GLU A 300 -6.74 10.96 27.78
C GLU A 300 -6.54 9.71 28.63
N PHE A 301 -5.51 9.65 29.46
CA PHE A 301 -5.32 8.57 30.44
C PHE A 301 -6.37 8.59 31.56
N GLY A 302 -6.87 9.77 31.92
CA GLY A 302 -7.97 9.96 32.86
C GLY A 302 -9.36 9.61 32.29
N GLY A 303 -9.43 9.19 31.03
CA GLY A 303 -10.69 8.84 30.34
C GLY A 303 -11.31 10.01 29.57
N GLY A 304 -10.63 11.15 29.50
CA GLY A 304 -11.04 12.29 28.70
C GLY A 304 -10.74 12.11 27.20
N SER A 305 -11.22 13.04 26.41
CA SER A 305 -10.97 13.11 24.96
C SER A 305 -10.21 14.38 24.61
N ASP A 306 -9.41 14.34 23.55
CA ASP A 306 -8.80 15.54 22.95
C ASP A 306 -9.82 16.37 22.15
N ASN A 307 -11.00 15.83 21.90
CA ASN A 307 -12.09 16.49 21.21
C ASN A 307 -13.13 17.06 22.21
N PRO A 308 -13.75 18.21 21.92
CA PRO A 308 -14.87 18.73 22.69
C PRO A 308 -16.04 17.73 22.75
N ASP A 309 -16.81 17.80 23.85
CA ASP A 309 -17.94 16.88 24.11
C ASP A 309 -19.08 16.97 23.07
N ASP A 310 -19.16 18.08 22.33
CA ASP A 310 -20.16 18.31 21.29
C ASP A 310 -19.77 17.74 19.91
N VAL A 311 -18.57 17.20 19.80
CA VAL A 311 -18.11 16.55 18.56
C VAL A 311 -18.45 15.07 18.58
N ALA A 312 -19.36 14.66 17.69
CA ALA A 312 -19.78 13.26 17.56
C ALA A 312 -18.64 12.35 17.10
N GLY A 313 -18.49 11.21 17.75
CA GLY A 313 -17.53 10.17 17.40
C GLY A 313 -17.47 9.11 18.49
N SER A 314 -17.08 7.88 18.16
CA SER A 314 -16.89 6.80 19.14
C SER A 314 -15.56 6.92 19.90
N GLY A 315 -14.61 7.69 19.34
CA GLY A 315 -13.23 7.73 19.82
C GLY A 315 -12.47 6.42 19.62
N ASP A 316 -11.20 6.43 19.98
CA ASP A 316 -10.32 5.25 19.97
C ASP A 316 -9.35 5.33 21.15
N VAL A 317 -8.62 4.25 21.39
CA VAL A 317 -7.60 4.21 22.43
C VAL A 317 -6.45 5.16 22.10
N LYS A 318 -5.89 5.80 23.11
CA LYS A 318 -4.88 6.88 22.98
C LYS A 318 -3.67 6.52 22.10
N TYR A 319 -3.24 5.26 22.09
CA TYR A 319 -2.11 4.78 21.29
C TYR A 319 -2.48 4.45 19.83
N HIS A 320 -3.69 4.80 19.37
CA HIS A 320 -4.12 4.77 17.96
C HIS A 320 -4.30 6.17 17.37
N LEU A 321 -4.39 7.20 18.24
CA LEU A 321 -4.67 8.55 17.79
C LEU A 321 -3.53 9.13 16.97
N GLY A 322 -3.91 9.94 15.98
CA GLY A 322 -3.01 10.76 15.18
C GLY A 322 -2.93 12.18 15.69
N THR A 323 -1.96 12.94 15.19
CA THR A 323 -1.81 14.36 15.46
C THR A 323 -1.10 15.07 14.33
N SER A 324 -1.21 16.40 14.26
CA SER A 324 -0.41 17.25 13.36
C SER A 324 0.17 18.40 14.13
N THR A 325 1.38 18.81 13.78
CA THR A 325 2.10 19.91 14.43
C THR A 325 3.11 20.53 13.47
N ASP A 326 3.45 21.79 13.75
CA ASP A 326 4.57 22.49 13.10
C ASP A 326 5.76 22.51 14.04
N ARG A 327 6.94 22.14 13.54
CA ARG A 327 8.20 22.21 14.28
C ARG A 327 9.20 23.09 13.55
N GLU A 328 9.87 23.98 14.29
CA GLU A 328 10.90 24.85 13.75
C GLU A 328 12.28 24.40 14.21
N PHE A 329 13.20 24.29 13.27
CA PHE A 329 14.62 24.01 13.49
C PHE A 329 15.47 24.97 12.65
N ASP A 330 16.34 25.70 13.31
CA ASP A 330 17.25 26.64 12.64
C ASP A 330 16.53 27.66 11.71
N GLY A 331 15.31 28.10 12.11
CA GLY A 331 14.48 29.00 11.32
C GLY A 331 13.70 28.33 10.19
N ILE A 332 13.76 27.00 10.07
CA ILE A 332 13.04 26.22 9.07
C ILE A 332 11.84 25.56 9.73
N ASN A 333 10.64 25.88 9.24
CA ASN A 333 9.43 25.22 9.66
C ASN A 333 9.18 23.95 8.88
N VAL A 334 8.86 22.85 9.60
CA VAL A 334 8.49 21.56 9.01
C VAL A 334 7.13 21.15 9.60
N HIS A 335 6.15 20.99 8.73
CA HIS A 335 4.86 20.41 9.12
C HIS A 335 4.97 18.91 9.28
N MET A 336 4.45 18.38 10.37
CA MET A 336 4.47 16.96 10.65
C MET A 336 3.07 16.44 10.93
N SER A 337 2.76 15.27 10.42
CA SER A 337 1.52 14.57 10.75
C SER A 337 1.77 13.08 11.01
N LEU A 338 1.19 12.58 12.09
CA LEU A 338 1.14 11.17 12.42
C LEU A 338 -0.27 10.66 12.12
N VAL A 339 -0.40 9.72 11.19
CA VAL A 339 -1.72 9.17 10.85
C VAL A 339 -2.28 8.35 12.00
N ALA A 340 -3.58 8.45 12.22
CA ALA A 340 -4.28 7.52 13.10
C ALA A 340 -4.31 6.12 12.46
N ASN A 341 -4.20 5.07 13.27
CA ASN A 341 -4.22 3.69 12.78
C ASN A 341 -4.79 2.71 13.82
N PRO A 342 -5.32 1.57 13.38
CA PRO A 342 -5.76 0.50 14.27
C PRO A 342 -4.57 -0.34 14.77
N SER A 343 -4.85 -1.36 15.59
CA SER A 343 -3.84 -2.35 16.03
C SER A 343 -3.38 -3.33 14.93
N HIS A 344 -3.91 -3.23 13.72
CA HIS A 344 -3.50 -4.04 12.57
C HIS A 344 -2.15 -3.55 12.07
N LEU A 345 -1.10 -4.28 12.44
CA LEU A 345 0.28 -3.89 12.16
C LEU A 345 0.52 -3.69 10.66
N GLU A 346 1.22 -2.61 10.32
CA GLU A 346 1.61 -2.19 8.96
C GLU A 346 0.44 -1.71 8.06
N ALA A 347 -0.81 -1.75 8.55
CA ALA A 347 -1.96 -1.29 7.76
C ALA A 347 -1.94 0.23 7.48
N ALA A 348 -1.18 1.01 8.24
CA ALA A 348 -0.99 2.44 8.02
C ALA A 348 -0.02 2.77 6.89
N ASP A 349 0.85 1.84 6.48
CA ASP A 349 1.91 2.10 5.52
C ASP A 349 1.39 2.64 4.18
N PRO A 350 0.46 1.97 3.49
CA PRO A 350 -0.08 2.48 2.23
C PRO A 350 -0.84 3.80 2.40
N VAL A 351 -1.46 4.03 3.57
CA VAL A 351 -2.17 5.28 3.88
C VAL A 351 -1.20 6.45 3.94
N VAL A 352 -0.04 6.28 4.57
CA VAL A 352 1.03 7.29 4.60
C VAL A 352 1.53 7.60 3.19
N LEU A 353 1.83 6.56 2.40
CA LEU A 353 2.33 6.73 1.03
C LEU A 353 1.31 7.47 0.14
N GLY A 354 0.03 7.09 0.22
CA GLY A 354 -1.03 7.77 -0.52
C GLY A 354 -1.21 9.22 -0.09
N LYS A 355 -1.14 9.51 1.22
CA LYS A 355 -1.21 10.86 1.75
C LYS A 355 -0.05 11.72 1.24
N ILE A 356 1.18 11.22 1.27
CA ILE A 356 2.36 11.91 0.72
C ILE A 356 2.20 12.17 -0.79
N ARG A 357 1.71 11.19 -1.55
CA ARG A 357 1.49 11.38 -2.99
C ARG A 357 0.50 12.50 -3.29
N ALA A 358 -0.58 12.59 -2.52
CA ALA A 358 -1.53 13.70 -2.64
C ALA A 358 -0.89 15.05 -2.31
N ILE A 359 -0.11 15.12 -1.24
CA ILE A 359 0.64 16.33 -0.83
C ILE A 359 1.58 16.77 -1.97
N GLN A 360 2.33 15.85 -2.57
CA GLN A 360 3.21 16.13 -3.70
C GLN A 360 2.44 16.61 -4.93
N THR A 361 1.30 16.00 -5.23
CA THR A 361 0.42 16.45 -6.32
C THR A 361 -0.04 17.89 -6.10
N ILE A 362 -0.48 18.20 -4.90
CA ILE A 362 -0.95 19.54 -4.51
C ILE A 362 0.17 20.59 -4.59
N ALA A 363 1.38 20.19 -4.18
CA ALA A 363 2.55 21.06 -4.19
C ALA A 363 3.20 21.19 -5.58
N GLY A 364 2.79 20.39 -6.57
CA GLY A 364 3.45 20.32 -7.90
C GLY A 364 4.84 19.69 -7.86
N ASP A 365 5.11 18.84 -6.84
CA ASP A 365 6.44 18.23 -6.57
C ASP A 365 6.53 16.77 -7.05
N LEU A 366 5.80 16.41 -8.11
CA LEU A 366 5.75 15.03 -8.64
C LEU A 366 7.00 14.61 -9.43
N GLU A 367 7.77 15.58 -9.91
CA GLU A 367 9.02 15.35 -10.64
C GLU A 367 10.20 15.19 -9.69
N HIS A 368 10.24 15.99 -8.63
CA HIS A 368 11.41 16.09 -7.74
C HIS A 368 11.24 15.36 -6.42
N HIS A 369 10.02 15.21 -5.93
CA HIS A 369 9.70 14.58 -4.63
C HIS A 369 10.57 15.10 -3.47
N SER A 370 10.84 16.41 -3.48
CA SER A 370 11.83 17.03 -2.62
C SER A 370 11.26 17.62 -1.33
N GLY A 371 9.99 18.06 -1.39
CA GLY A 371 9.35 18.83 -0.32
C GLY A 371 8.71 17.98 0.78
N SER A 372 8.50 16.67 0.56
CA SER A 372 7.81 15.81 1.52
C SER A 372 8.48 14.46 1.72
N LEU A 373 8.30 13.87 2.92
CA LEU A 373 8.94 12.62 3.34
C LEU A 373 7.93 11.70 4.03
N PRO A 374 7.73 10.47 3.55
CA PRO A 374 7.10 9.42 4.33
C PRO A 374 8.11 8.79 5.30
N VAL A 375 7.72 8.62 6.56
CA VAL A 375 8.48 7.91 7.59
C VAL A 375 7.61 6.81 8.18
N LEU A 376 8.04 5.56 8.04
CA LEU A 376 7.33 4.39 8.54
C LEU A 376 8.16 3.74 9.66
N ILE A 377 7.54 3.58 10.83
CA ILE A 377 8.18 3.01 12.02
C ILE A 377 7.55 1.65 12.30
N HIS A 378 8.38 0.61 12.19
CA HIS A 378 7.98 -0.78 12.20
C HIS A 378 8.45 -1.53 13.44
N GLY A 379 7.77 -2.62 13.79
CA GLY A 379 8.35 -3.67 14.63
C GLY A 379 9.04 -4.72 13.74
N ASP A 380 10.11 -5.36 14.24
CA ASP A 380 10.90 -6.33 13.48
C ASP A 380 10.07 -7.52 12.97
N ALA A 381 9.24 -8.10 13.84
CA ALA A 381 8.38 -9.21 13.45
C ALA A 381 7.30 -8.83 12.43
N ALA A 382 6.78 -7.58 12.51
CA ALA A 382 5.77 -7.09 11.59
C ALA A 382 6.37 -6.77 10.22
N PHE A 383 7.51 -6.09 10.18
CA PHE A 383 8.21 -5.78 8.93
C PHE A 383 8.56 -7.03 8.12
N ALA A 384 9.06 -8.07 8.79
CA ALA A 384 9.38 -9.34 8.14
C ALA A 384 8.16 -10.19 7.78
N GLY A 385 7.05 -10.07 8.54
CA GLY A 385 5.95 -11.02 8.49
C GLY A 385 4.69 -10.54 7.77
N GLN A 386 4.43 -9.23 7.72
CA GLN A 386 3.23 -8.67 7.11
C GLN A 386 3.44 -8.42 5.61
N GLY A 387 2.66 -9.11 4.77
CA GLY A 387 2.76 -8.99 3.31
C GLY A 387 2.55 -7.58 2.77
N ILE A 388 1.78 -6.74 3.49
CA ILE A 388 1.55 -5.35 3.10
C ILE A 388 2.84 -4.51 3.04
N VAL A 389 3.87 -4.86 3.81
CA VAL A 389 5.19 -4.22 3.73
C VAL A 389 5.79 -4.40 2.33
N TRP A 390 5.72 -5.64 1.79
CA TRP A 390 6.19 -5.92 0.43
C TRP A 390 5.36 -5.20 -0.62
N GLU A 391 4.04 -5.16 -0.46
CA GLU A 391 3.15 -4.43 -1.37
C GLU A 391 3.52 -2.93 -1.42
N CYS A 392 3.80 -2.32 -0.26
CA CYS A 392 4.25 -0.92 -0.16
C CYS A 392 5.63 -0.68 -0.77
N LEU A 393 6.61 -1.56 -0.50
CA LEU A 393 7.92 -1.50 -1.14
C LEU A 393 7.79 -1.60 -2.67
N GLY A 394 6.83 -2.40 -3.16
CA GLY A 394 6.51 -2.52 -4.57
C GLY A 394 6.07 -1.21 -5.24
N PHE A 395 5.62 -0.21 -4.50
CA PHE A 395 5.21 1.10 -5.04
C PHE A 395 6.40 2.01 -5.37
N SER A 396 7.57 1.77 -4.78
CA SER A 396 8.67 2.74 -4.71
C SER A 396 9.16 3.25 -6.08
N GLY A 397 9.15 2.40 -7.11
CA GLY A 397 9.58 2.76 -8.47
C GLY A 397 8.44 2.93 -9.50
N ILE A 398 7.17 2.77 -9.07
CA ILE A 398 6.04 2.75 -10.00
C ILE A 398 5.46 4.15 -10.20
N ARG A 399 5.39 4.57 -11.46
CA ARG A 399 4.76 5.84 -11.83
C ARG A 399 3.30 5.88 -11.32
N GLY A 400 2.95 6.95 -10.64
CA GLY A 400 1.63 7.14 -10.03
C GLY A 400 1.54 6.73 -8.56
N TYR A 401 2.51 5.95 -8.06
CA TYR A 401 2.60 5.52 -6.65
C TYR A 401 3.92 5.96 -5.98
N ASN A 402 4.96 6.20 -6.76
CA ASN A 402 6.25 6.67 -6.25
C ASN A 402 6.10 7.97 -5.44
N THR A 403 6.71 8.00 -4.27
CA THR A 403 6.76 9.15 -3.35
C THR A 403 8.18 9.73 -3.20
N GLY A 404 9.13 9.28 -4.01
CA GLY A 404 10.54 9.67 -3.91
C GLY A 404 11.28 9.00 -2.75
N GLY A 405 10.83 7.79 -2.38
CA GLY A 405 11.43 6.97 -1.33
C GLY A 405 10.90 7.25 0.08
N CYS A 406 10.80 6.20 0.85
CA CYS A 406 10.37 6.18 2.26
C CYS A 406 11.57 5.94 3.18
N LEU A 407 11.57 6.56 4.34
CA LEU A 407 12.46 6.18 5.43
C LEU A 407 11.74 5.14 6.29
N HIS A 408 12.21 3.91 6.24
CA HIS A 408 11.75 2.81 7.07
C HIS A 408 12.60 2.71 8.33
N PHE A 409 11.99 2.79 9.51
CA PHE A 409 12.67 2.68 10.78
C PHE A 409 12.14 1.47 11.54
N ILE A 410 12.98 0.44 11.73
CA ILE A 410 12.60 -0.79 12.42
C ILE A 410 13.05 -0.72 13.88
N ILE A 411 12.11 -0.78 14.82
CA ILE A 411 12.38 -1.01 16.24
C ILE A 411 12.60 -2.53 16.41
N ASN A 412 13.81 -2.99 16.19
CA ASN A 412 14.18 -4.40 16.26
C ASN A 412 14.46 -4.82 17.71
N ASN A 413 13.42 -5.06 18.46
CA ASN A 413 13.53 -5.50 19.85
C ASN A 413 13.71 -7.02 20.00
N GLN A 414 13.96 -7.73 18.90
CA GLN A 414 14.33 -9.14 18.83
C GLN A 414 13.27 -10.10 19.38
N ILE A 415 12.01 -9.67 19.41
CA ILE A 415 10.88 -10.48 19.86
C ILE A 415 9.55 -10.01 19.26
N GLY A 416 8.75 -10.93 18.74
CA GLY A 416 7.36 -10.69 18.33
C GLY A 416 6.37 -11.19 19.35
N PHE A 417 5.87 -10.34 20.25
CA PHE A 417 5.07 -10.69 21.42
C PHE A 417 5.79 -11.72 22.31
N THR A 418 5.62 -13.04 22.06
CA THR A 418 6.29 -14.17 22.73
C THR A 418 7.17 -15.00 21.79
N THR A 419 7.28 -14.58 20.49
CA THR A 419 7.95 -15.36 19.45
C THR A 419 9.35 -14.83 19.22
N SER A 420 10.36 -15.68 19.41
CA SER A 420 11.75 -15.35 19.11
C SER A 420 12.02 -15.31 17.61
N PRO A 421 13.02 -14.52 17.13
CA PRO A 421 13.31 -14.34 15.71
C PRO A 421 13.43 -15.62 14.89
N GLN A 422 14.06 -16.65 15.44
CA GLN A 422 14.26 -17.97 14.81
C GLN A 422 12.93 -18.70 14.46
N TYR A 423 11.80 -18.31 15.07
CA TYR A 423 10.47 -18.83 14.77
C TYR A 423 9.60 -17.83 14.03
N ALA A 424 10.04 -16.58 13.91
CA ALA A 424 9.30 -15.49 13.29
C ALA A 424 9.67 -15.24 11.83
N ARG A 425 10.92 -15.51 11.44
CA ARG A 425 11.42 -15.26 10.09
C ARG A 425 12.50 -16.26 9.69
N SER A 426 12.62 -16.49 8.38
CA SER A 426 13.66 -17.36 7.80
C SER A 426 14.96 -16.63 7.50
N SER A 427 14.89 -15.30 7.34
CA SER A 427 16.03 -14.46 7.00
C SER A 427 16.83 -14.05 8.24
N PRO A 428 18.14 -13.74 8.11
CA PRO A 428 18.96 -13.22 9.21
C PRO A 428 18.41 -11.93 9.81
N TYR A 429 17.95 -11.01 8.96
CA TYR A 429 17.43 -9.71 9.37
C TYR A 429 15.96 -9.53 9.02
N PRO A 430 15.21 -8.76 9.80
CA PRO A 430 13.84 -8.41 9.44
C PRO A 430 13.78 -7.56 8.16
N SER A 431 14.82 -6.79 7.90
CA SER A 431 14.96 -5.87 6.78
C SER A 431 15.29 -6.53 5.44
N ASP A 432 15.54 -7.84 5.38
CA ASP A 432 15.93 -8.54 4.15
C ASP A 432 14.86 -8.42 3.03
N VAL A 433 13.61 -8.21 3.36
CA VAL A 433 12.53 -7.96 2.40
C VAL A 433 12.81 -6.72 1.53
N ALA A 434 13.46 -5.68 2.08
CA ALA A 434 13.75 -4.44 1.37
C ALA A 434 14.87 -4.59 0.31
N LYS A 435 15.65 -5.66 0.34
CA LYS A 435 16.64 -5.98 -0.70
C LYS A 435 15.98 -6.22 -2.07
N GLY A 436 14.72 -6.64 -2.10
CA GLY A 436 13.96 -6.86 -3.33
C GLY A 436 13.77 -5.58 -4.16
N VAL A 437 13.75 -4.42 -3.53
CA VAL A 437 13.69 -3.11 -4.18
C VAL A 437 15.04 -2.37 -4.15
N GLN A 438 16.10 -3.07 -3.76
CA GLN A 438 17.47 -2.56 -3.69
C GLN A 438 17.65 -1.37 -2.74
N ALA A 439 16.86 -1.31 -1.66
CA ALA A 439 17.02 -0.30 -0.64
C ALA A 439 18.29 -0.56 0.20
N PRO A 440 19.14 0.44 0.51
CA PRO A 440 20.22 0.29 1.47
C PRO A 440 19.68 0.09 2.88
N ILE A 441 20.41 -0.69 3.69
CA ILE A 441 20.00 -1.07 5.04
C ILE A 441 21.12 -0.74 6.02
N PHE A 442 20.81 0.12 7.00
CA PHE A 442 21.67 0.38 8.15
C PHE A 442 21.19 -0.45 9.33
N HIS A 443 22.03 -1.37 9.82
CA HIS A 443 21.84 -2.05 11.10
C HIS A 443 22.56 -1.28 12.17
N VAL A 444 21.89 -0.90 13.24
CA VAL A 444 22.47 -0.01 14.24
C VAL A 444 22.19 -0.50 15.65
N ASN A 445 23.19 -0.47 16.53
CA ASN A 445 23.02 -0.76 17.94
C ASN A 445 22.26 0.37 18.65
N GLY A 446 21.10 0.06 19.22
CA GLY A 446 20.24 1.01 19.92
C GLY A 446 20.84 1.56 21.24
N ASP A 447 21.85 0.93 21.82
CA ASP A 447 22.55 1.45 22.97
C ASP A 447 23.57 2.56 22.64
N ASP A 448 23.76 2.83 21.33
CA ASP A 448 24.62 3.94 20.87
C ASP A 448 23.74 5.02 20.18
N PRO A 449 23.22 6.00 20.94
CA PRO A 449 22.37 7.05 20.37
C PRO A 449 23.07 7.91 19.31
N GLU A 450 24.40 8.08 19.40
CA GLU A 450 25.17 8.81 18.36
C GLU A 450 25.14 8.01 17.04
N ALA A 451 25.34 6.70 17.09
CA ALA A 451 25.29 5.83 15.92
C ALA A 451 23.91 5.81 15.25
N VAL A 452 22.82 5.72 16.03
CA VAL A 452 21.45 5.75 15.50
C VAL A 452 21.14 7.11 14.84
N THR A 453 21.53 8.21 15.51
CA THR A 453 21.36 9.57 14.98
C THR A 453 22.17 9.78 13.69
N PHE A 454 23.39 9.26 13.63
CA PHE A 454 24.22 9.30 12.42
C PHE A 454 23.59 8.52 11.25
N ALA A 455 23.11 7.31 11.51
CA ALA A 455 22.48 6.50 10.49
C ALA A 455 21.22 7.21 9.89
N CYS A 456 20.43 7.86 10.73
CA CYS A 456 19.28 8.65 10.28
C CYS A 456 19.70 9.88 9.45
N LYS A 457 20.76 10.58 9.83
CA LYS A 457 21.32 11.67 9.02
C LYS A 457 21.74 11.19 7.63
N MET A 458 22.45 10.07 7.57
CA MET A 458 22.86 9.43 6.31
C MET A 458 21.67 9.01 5.46
N ALA A 459 20.65 8.46 6.11
CA ALA A 459 19.42 8.02 5.44
C ALA A 459 18.70 9.18 4.77
N ILE A 460 18.56 10.31 5.46
CA ILE A 460 17.92 11.50 4.88
C ILE A 460 18.74 12.07 3.72
N GLU A 461 20.04 12.11 3.84
CA GLU A 461 20.92 12.59 2.77
C GLU A 461 20.82 11.70 1.53
N PHE A 462 20.83 10.36 1.71
CA PHE A 462 20.65 9.39 0.64
C PHE A 462 19.28 9.56 -0.03
N ARG A 463 18.20 9.58 0.77
CA ARG A 463 16.82 9.71 0.27
C ARG A 463 16.64 11.00 -0.53
N GLN A 464 17.18 12.12 -0.03
CA GLN A 464 17.07 13.42 -0.71
C GLN A 464 17.93 13.50 -1.97
N THR A 465 19.01 12.72 -2.06
CA THR A 465 19.87 12.66 -3.23
C THR A 465 19.27 11.76 -4.33
N PHE A 466 18.87 10.54 -3.97
CA PHE A 466 18.51 9.50 -4.94
C PHE A 466 17.01 9.24 -5.05
N LYS A 467 16.19 9.79 -4.15
CA LYS A 467 14.73 9.58 -4.13
C LYS A 467 14.34 8.10 -4.08
N ARG A 468 15.01 7.36 -3.21
CA ARG A 468 14.86 5.91 -3.02
C ARG A 468 14.56 5.60 -1.56
N ASP A 469 13.93 4.42 -1.35
CA ASP A 469 13.70 3.90 0.00
C ASP A 469 15.01 3.60 0.71
N ILE A 470 14.98 3.71 2.03
CA ILE A 470 16.11 3.38 2.89
C ILE A 470 15.60 2.82 4.21
N VAL A 471 16.34 1.87 4.77
CA VAL A 471 15.96 1.17 5.99
C VAL A 471 16.98 1.38 7.10
N ILE A 472 16.49 1.75 8.28
CA ILE A 472 17.23 1.74 9.54
C ILE A 472 16.70 0.58 10.38
N ASP A 473 17.51 -0.43 10.62
CA ASP A 473 17.21 -1.56 11.50
C ASP A 473 17.91 -1.34 12.83
N MET A 474 17.21 -0.70 13.79
CA MET A 474 17.75 -0.39 15.12
C MET A 474 17.58 -1.59 16.04
N TRP A 475 18.69 -2.29 16.32
CA TRP A 475 18.76 -3.40 17.25
C TRP A 475 18.67 -2.91 18.69
N CYS A 476 17.63 -3.29 19.36
CA CYS A 476 17.34 -2.90 20.73
C CYS A 476 16.71 -4.07 21.50
N TYR A 477 16.08 -3.79 22.61
CA TYR A 477 15.33 -4.77 23.40
C TYR A 477 14.04 -4.15 23.92
N ARG A 478 13.12 -4.99 24.34
CA ARG A 478 11.89 -4.60 25.00
C ARG A 478 12.03 -4.85 26.49
N ARG A 479 12.13 -3.79 27.30
CA ARG A 479 12.44 -3.91 28.73
C ARG A 479 11.35 -4.60 29.54
N PHE A 480 10.08 -4.36 29.21
CA PHE A 480 8.92 -4.93 29.87
C PHE A 480 8.20 -5.95 28.97
N GLY A 481 7.02 -6.46 29.38
CA GLY A 481 6.20 -7.31 28.55
C GLY A 481 5.69 -6.65 27.26
N HIS A 482 4.96 -7.39 26.46
CA HIS A 482 4.34 -6.84 25.26
C HIS A 482 3.42 -5.66 25.61
N ASN A 483 2.68 -5.80 26.68
CA ASN A 483 1.94 -4.73 27.35
C ASN A 483 2.09 -4.90 28.88
N GLU A 484 1.50 -4.00 29.64
CA GLU A 484 1.68 -3.91 31.10
C GLU A 484 1.03 -5.05 31.90
N GLY A 485 0.22 -5.90 31.25
CA GLY A 485 -0.33 -7.12 31.84
C GLY A 485 0.41 -8.39 31.47
N ASP A 486 1.50 -8.29 30.70
CA ASP A 486 2.28 -9.42 30.20
C ASP A 486 3.53 -9.65 31.03
N GLU A 487 3.81 -10.90 31.44
CA GLU A 487 5.04 -11.31 32.10
C GLU A 487 5.93 -12.10 31.11
N PRO A 488 6.89 -11.43 30.50
CA PRO A 488 7.64 -12.00 29.38
C PRO A 488 8.64 -13.11 29.82
N SER A 489 8.98 -13.19 31.10
CA SER A 489 9.89 -14.25 31.60
C SER A 489 9.26 -15.64 31.54
N PHE A 490 7.92 -15.75 31.36
CA PHE A 490 7.26 -17.02 31.14
C PHE A 490 7.71 -17.72 29.87
N THR A 491 8.06 -16.95 28.85
CA THR A 491 8.43 -17.49 27.53
C THR A 491 9.90 -17.24 27.17
N GLN A 492 10.50 -16.13 27.60
CA GLN A 492 11.89 -15.75 27.33
C GLN A 492 12.71 -15.48 28.62
N PRO A 493 12.84 -16.46 29.53
CA PRO A 493 13.48 -16.22 30.81
C PRO A 493 14.94 -15.75 30.70
N LEU A 494 15.73 -16.34 29.80
CA LEU A 494 17.15 -15.99 29.64
C LEU A 494 17.35 -14.57 29.09
N MET A 495 16.50 -14.17 28.13
CA MET A 495 16.53 -12.82 27.55
C MET A 495 16.19 -11.79 28.63
N TYR A 496 15.14 -12.02 29.40
CA TYR A 496 14.71 -11.08 30.43
C TYR A 496 15.59 -11.06 31.67
N ASP A 497 16.32 -12.14 31.95
CA ASP A 497 17.41 -12.10 32.95
C ASP A 497 18.53 -11.14 32.56
N ARG A 498 18.91 -11.14 31.27
CA ARG A 498 19.88 -10.17 30.76
C ARG A 498 19.33 -8.75 30.76
N ILE A 499 18.11 -8.55 30.31
CA ILE A 499 17.43 -7.24 30.27
C ILE A 499 17.37 -6.61 31.68
N ARG A 500 17.04 -7.39 32.72
CA ARG A 500 16.99 -6.88 34.09
C ARG A 500 18.33 -6.36 34.58
N GLN A 501 19.45 -6.95 34.14
CA GLN A 501 20.80 -6.54 34.51
C GLN A 501 21.37 -5.47 33.58
N HIS A 502 20.71 -5.21 32.45
CA HIS A 502 21.19 -4.27 31.45
C HIS A 502 20.91 -2.83 31.89
N PRO A 503 21.89 -1.91 31.88
CA PRO A 503 21.67 -0.50 32.20
C PRO A 503 20.68 0.17 31.21
N HIS A 504 20.10 1.28 31.59
CA HIS A 504 19.34 2.10 30.67
C HIS A 504 20.25 2.82 29.67
N VAL A 505 19.70 3.13 28.48
CA VAL A 505 20.44 3.85 27.43
C VAL A 505 20.99 5.19 27.93
N SER A 506 20.16 5.94 28.71
CA SER A 506 20.61 7.22 29.33
C SER A 506 21.81 7.04 30.25
N GLU A 507 21.87 5.94 30.98
CA GLU A 507 22.99 5.63 31.89
C GLU A 507 24.24 5.22 31.10
N ILE A 508 24.09 4.37 30.07
CA ILE A 508 25.20 3.95 29.20
C ILE A 508 25.83 5.17 28.53
N TYR A 509 24.99 5.98 27.89
CA TYR A 509 25.46 7.14 27.16
C TYR A 509 25.92 8.28 28.08
N GLY A 510 25.25 8.50 29.22
CA GLY A 510 25.69 9.45 30.24
C GLY A 510 27.07 9.15 30.78
N ARG A 511 27.39 7.87 31.14
CA ARG A 511 28.73 7.44 31.59
C ARG A 511 29.80 7.68 30.49
N LYS A 512 29.48 7.43 29.21
CA LYS A 512 30.36 7.75 28.09
C LYS A 512 30.69 9.24 28.04
N LEU A 513 29.70 10.13 28.13
CA LEU A 513 29.90 11.57 28.05
C LEU A 513 30.63 12.14 29.27
N ILE A 514 30.42 11.56 30.44
CA ILE A 514 31.19 11.91 31.66
C ILE A 514 32.65 11.52 31.47
N ALA A 515 32.93 10.33 30.98
CA ALA A 515 34.29 9.87 30.69
C ALA A 515 35.01 10.71 29.62
N GLU A 516 34.27 11.20 28.64
CA GLU A 516 34.76 12.14 27.62
C GLU A 516 34.90 13.59 28.14
N GLY A 517 34.48 13.89 29.36
CA GLY A 517 34.53 15.23 29.95
C GLY A 517 33.53 16.23 29.34
N VAL A 518 32.51 15.76 28.65
CA VAL A 518 31.45 16.60 28.03
C VAL A 518 30.48 17.11 29.09
N ILE A 519 30.13 16.29 30.07
CA ILE A 519 29.21 16.59 31.17
C ILE A 519 29.79 16.02 32.49
N ASP A 520 29.16 16.37 33.59
CA ASP A 520 29.35 15.73 34.89
C ASP A 520 28.05 15.06 35.37
N GLN A 521 28.10 14.35 36.49
CA GLN A 521 26.96 13.67 37.07
C GLN A 521 25.86 14.65 37.47
N SER A 522 26.22 15.84 37.97
CA SER A 522 25.24 16.85 38.39
C SER A 522 24.37 17.31 37.21
N TRP A 523 24.96 17.44 36.05
CA TRP A 523 24.18 17.78 34.84
C TRP A 523 23.10 16.74 34.52
N VAL A 524 23.42 15.43 34.66
CA VAL A 524 22.42 14.35 34.44
C VAL A 524 21.29 14.43 35.46
N ASP A 525 21.67 14.57 36.76
CA ASP A 525 20.73 14.60 37.88
C ASP A 525 19.78 15.82 37.77
N ASP A 526 20.33 16.98 37.42
CA ASP A 526 19.59 18.21 37.21
C ASP A 526 18.62 18.09 36.04
N THR A 527 19.05 17.50 34.92
CA THR A 527 18.20 17.28 33.73
C THR A 527 17.04 16.35 34.05
N VAL A 528 17.27 15.23 34.72
CA VAL A 528 16.22 14.30 35.17
C VAL A 528 15.24 15.00 36.13
N SER A 529 15.76 15.77 37.09
CA SER A 529 14.93 16.51 38.06
C SER A 529 14.04 17.56 37.41
N GLN A 530 14.60 18.37 36.52
CA GLN A 530 13.86 19.39 35.76
C GLN A 530 12.74 18.79 34.94
N PHE A 531 13.04 17.71 34.17
CA PHE A 531 12.02 17.08 33.37
C PHE A 531 10.94 16.38 34.21
N THR A 532 11.32 15.73 35.31
CA THR A 532 10.34 15.13 36.23
C THR A 532 9.42 16.21 36.86
N THR A 533 9.96 17.35 37.22
CA THR A 533 9.18 18.49 37.74
C THR A 533 8.20 19.03 36.70
N LEU A 534 8.64 19.13 35.44
CA LEU A 534 7.77 19.48 34.31
C LEU A 534 6.60 18.49 34.18
N LEU A 535 6.88 17.19 34.21
CA LEU A 535 5.86 16.15 34.07
C LEU A 535 4.84 16.16 35.23
N GLU A 536 5.28 16.41 36.49
CA GLU A 536 4.37 16.54 37.63
C GLU A 536 3.44 17.75 37.45
N GLY A 537 3.96 18.90 37.02
CA GLY A 537 3.15 20.11 36.76
C GLY A 537 2.14 19.88 35.58
N GLU A 538 2.56 19.24 34.53
CA GLU A 538 1.69 18.88 33.41
C GLU A 538 0.62 17.83 33.79
N PHE A 539 0.97 16.89 34.68
CA PHE A 539 0.04 15.93 35.22
C PHE A 539 -1.09 16.61 36.05
N GLU A 540 -0.74 17.55 36.93
CA GLU A 540 -1.71 18.34 37.69
C GLU A 540 -2.60 19.17 36.76
N ALA A 541 -2.01 19.80 35.74
CA ALA A 541 -2.74 20.58 34.73
C ALA A 541 -3.69 19.71 33.89
N GLY A 542 -3.33 18.47 33.65
CA GLY A 542 -4.14 17.48 32.88
C GLY A 542 -5.48 17.17 33.51
N ALA A 543 -5.57 17.20 34.86
CA ALA A 543 -6.81 16.95 35.60
C ALA A 543 -7.91 17.99 35.30
N ASN A 544 -7.51 19.22 34.95
CA ASN A 544 -8.42 20.32 34.65
C ASN A 544 -8.46 20.72 33.18
N TYR A 545 -7.80 19.92 32.30
CA TYR A 545 -7.75 20.21 30.87
C TYR A 545 -9.16 20.10 30.27
N LYS A 546 -9.49 21.05 29.41
CA LYS A 546 -10.72 21.07 28.62
C LYS A 546 -10.34 21.29 27.15
N PRO A 547 -10.69 20.37 26.25
CA PRO A 547 -10.47 20.58 24.83
C PRO A 547 -11.33 21.76 24.34
N ASN A 548 -10.72 22.61 23.52
CA ASN A 548 -11.39 23.84 23.05
C ASN A 548 -11.56 23.88 21.53
N LYS A 549 -10.99 22.93 20.81
CA LYS A 549 -11.02 22.88 19.34
C LYS A 549 -10.86 21.46 18.85
N ALA A 550 -11.65 21.12 17.82
CA ALA A 550 -11.45 19.92 17.03
C ALA A 550 -10.84 20.31 15.67
N ASP A 551 -9.70 19.73 15.31
CA ASP A 551 -9.03 19.99 14.02
C ASP A 551 -9.61 19.11 12.89
N TRP A 552 -10.94 19.04 12.80
CA TRP A 552 -11.61 18.12 11.89
C TRP A 552 -11.57 18.59 10.42
N PHE A 553 -11.90 19.87 10.18
CA PHE A 553 -12.01 20.45 8.85
C PHE A 553 -11.07 21.64 8.65
N ALA A 554 -9.79 21.46 9.00
CA ALA A 554 -8.76 22.49 8.81
C ALA A 554 -8.03 22.35 7.45
N GLY A 555 -7.27 23.34 7.05
CA GLY A 555 -6.44 23.33 5.84
C GLY A 555 -7.27 23.12 4.56
N ARG A 556 -6.95 22.10 3.77
CA ARG A 556 -7.66 21.81 2.50
C ARG A 556 -9.10 21.32 2.66
N TRP A 557 -9.45 20.85 3.86
CA TRP A 557 -10.82 20.48 4.23
C TRP A 557 -11.69 21.71 4.60
N SER A 558 -11.11 22.90 4.65
CA SER A 558 -11.84 24.15 4.97
C SER A 558 -12.98 24.38 3.96
N GLY A 559 -14.15 24.70 4.48
CA GLY A 559 -15.38 24.84 3.69
C GLY A 559 -16.20 23.56 3.54
N LEU A 560 -15.64 22.41 3.93
CA LEU A 560 -16.41 21.19 4.12
C LEU A 560 -16.83 21.07 5.60
N HIS A 561 -17.90 20.34 5.86
CA HIS A 561 -18.41 20.12 7.21
C HIS A 561 -19.10 18.77 7.31
N ALA A 562 -19.27 18.24 8.50
CA ALA A 562 -20.17 17.12 8.71
C ALA A 562 -21.62 17.53 8.33
N PRO A 563 -22.46 16.61 7.82
CA PRO A 563 -23.87 16.89 7.61
C PRO A 563 -24.50 17.38 8.91
N ALA A 564 -25.24 18.51 8.85
CA ALA A 564 -25.88 19.10 10.03
C ALA A 564 -26.93 18.16 10.66
N ASP A 565 -27.57 17.37 9.80
CA ASP A 565 -28.54 16.35 10.18
C ASP A 565 -28.65 15.27 9.07
N PRO A 566 -29.23 14.10 9.38
CA PRO A 566 -29.40 13.03 8.37
C PRO A 566 -30.23 13.45 7.15
N GLU A 567 -31.15 14.40 7.31
CA GLU A 567 -32.00 14.88 6.21
C GLU A 567 -31.18 15.74 5.23
N SER A 568 -30.31 16.61 5.72
CA SER A 568 -29.40 17.41 4.87
C SER A 568 -28.49 16.53 4.03
N ALA A 569 -28.03 15.41 4.56
CA ALA A 569 -27.23 14.40 3.84
C ALA A 569 -28.05 13.70 2.75
N ARG A 570 -29.37 13.68 2.86
CA ARG A 570 -30.28 12.98 1.94
C ARG A 570 -30.88 13.91 0.87
N ARG A 571 -30.65 15.21 0.93
CA ARG A 571 -31.18 16.16 -0.07
C ARG A 571 -30.66 15.84 -1.47
N ASN A 572 -31.58 15.97 -2.45
CA ASN A 572 -31.20 15.99 -3.84
C ASN A 572 -30.55 17.34 -4.17
N ILE A 573 -29.44 17.30 -4.87
CA ILE A 573 -28.77 18.49 -5.41
C ILE A 573 -28.71 18.36 -6.92
N PRO A 574 -28.96 19.42 -7.69
CA PRO A 574 -28.74 19.41 -9.14
C PRO A 574 -27.26 19.14 -9.43
N THR A 575 -27.01 18.23 -10.35
CA THR A 575 -25.68 17.85 -10.80
C THR A 575 -25.59 17.73 -12.33
N GLY A 576 -26.65 18.14 -13.03
CA GLY A 576 -26.63 18.30 -14.48
C GLY A 576 -25.64 19.39 -14.92
N ILE A 577 -25.20 19.34 -16.14
CA ILE A 577 -24.25 20.28 -16.72
C ILE A 577 -24.90 21.13 -17.81
N GLU A 578 -24.27 22.25 -18.09
CA GLU A 578 -24.71 23.14 -19.18
C GLU A 578 -24.52 22.47 -20.55
N PRO A 579 -25.44 22.67 -21.51
CA PRO A 579 -25.33 22.08 -22.84
C PRO A 579 -24.02 22.40 -23.56
N LYS A 580 -23.48 23.59 -23.39
CA LYS A 580 -22.17 23.98 -23.99
C LYS A 580 -21.01 23.15 -23.44
N LEU A 581 -21.01 22.88 -22.14
CA LEU A 581 -19.99 22.05 -21.50
C LEU A 581 -20.15 20.60 -21.95
N PHE A 582 -21.38 20.08 -22.00
CA PHE A 582 -21.69 18.75 -22.52
C PHE A 582 -21.11 18.54 -23.93
N ASP A 583 -21.38 19.47 -24.85
CA ASP A 583 -20.86 19.41 -26.22
C ASP A 583 -19.34 19.56 -26.31
N SER A 584 -18.74 20.37 -25.43
CA SER A 584 -17.28 20.54 -25.37
C SER A 584 -16.61 19.24 -24.96
N ILE A 585 -17.10 18.59 -23.90
CA ILE A 585 -16.57 17.30 -23.45
C ILE A 585 -16.80 16.23 -24.55
N GLY A 586 -17.97 16.26 -25.22
CA GLY A 586 -18.26 15.35 -26.32
C GLY A 586 -17.22 15.45 -27.45
N ARG A 587 -16.81 16.67 -27.80
CA ARG A 587 -15.73 16.88 -28.79
C ARG A 587 -14.41 16.32 -28.31
N THR A 588 -14.02 16.58 -27.07
CA THR A 588 -12.81 16.03 -26.44
C THR A 588 -12.78 14.50 -26.53
N LEU A 589 -13.86 13.82 -26.20
CA LEU A 589 -13.95 12.36 -26.19
C LEU A 589 -14.03 11.71 -27.58
N THR A 590 -14.29 12.48 -28.63
CA THR A 590 -14.52 11.95 -29.98
C THR A 590 -13.55 12.49 -31.04
N THR A 591 -12.65 13.39 -30.70
CA THR A 591 -11.62 13.91 -31.60
C THR A 591 -10.33 13.12 -31.43
N VAL A 592 -9.91 12.45 -32.50
CA VAL A 592 -8.61 11.76 -32.55
C VAL A 592 -7.62 12.70 -33.22
N PRO A 593 -6.53 13.09 -32.55
CA PRO A 593 -5.48 13.90 -33.19
C PRO A 593 -4.84 13.17 -34.37
N ASP A 594 -4.45 13.90 -35.40
CA ASP A 594 -3.77 13.33 -36.60
C ASP A 594 -2.45 12.62 -36.25
N SER A 595 -1.83 13.00 -35.12
CA SER A 595 -0.60 12.41 -34.60
C SER A 595 -0.80 11.05 -33.95
N VAL A 596 -2.04 10.60 -33.70
CA VAL A 596 -2.33 9.37 -32.95
C VAL A 596 -2.99 8.35 -33.85
N LYS A 597 -2.36 7.21 -34.08
CA LYS A 597 -2.89 6.10 -34.88
C LYS A 597 -3.57 5.08 -33.96
N ILE A 598 -4.88 5.19 -33.81
CA ILE A 598 -5.62 4.27 -32.93
C ILE A 598 -5.96 2.94 -33.60
N HIS A 599 -6.17 1.89 -32.80
CA HIS A 599 -6.63 0.61 -33.28
C HIS A 599 -8.04 0.71 -33.94
N LYS A 600 -8.25 0.01 -35.06
CA LYS A 600 -9.50 0.07 -35.85
C LYS A 600 -10.78 -0.23 -35.05
N THR A 601 -10.70 -1.09 -34.03
CA THR A 601 -11.86 -1.39 -33.17
C THR A 601 -12.15 -0.21 -32.23
N LEU A 602 -11.11 0.44 -31.70
CA LEU A 602 -11.26 1.65 -30.88
C LEU A 602 -11.86 2.80 -31.72
N ALA A 603 -11.45 2.95 -32.98
CA ALA A 603 -12.05 3.93 -33.88
C ALA A 603 -13.57 3.76 -33.99
N ARG A 604 -14.06 2.49 -34.11
CA ARG A 604 -15.51 2.22 -34.13
C ARG A 604 -16.20 2.58 -32.82
N VAL A 605 -15.54 2.40 -31.68
CA VAL A 605 -16.07 2.82 -30.36
C VAL A 605 -16.19 4.34 -30.30
N ILE A 606 -15.18 5.07 -30.80
CA ILE A 606 -15.19 6.52 -30.85
C ILE A 606 -16.25 7.03 -31.82
N ASP A 607 -16.43 6.39 -32.98
CA ASP A 607 -17.49 6.71 -33.94
C ASP A 607 -18.89 6.51 -33.34
N ALA A 608 -19.10 5.43 -32.58
CA ALA A 608 -20.34 5.20 -31.84
C ALA A 608 -20.60 6.32 -30.81
N LYS A 609 -19.57 6.72 -30.04
CA LYS A 609 -19.68 7.88 -29.13
C LYS A 609 -20.03 9.18 -29.88
N ARG A 610 -19.42 9.42 -31.02
CA ARG A 610 -19.72 10.59 -31.86
C ARG A 610 -21.20 10.62 -32.30
N GLU A 611 -21.77 9.44 -32.66
CA GLU A 611 -23.18 9.34 -33.00
C GLU A 611 -24.09 9.58 -31.79
N MET A 612 -23.72 9.14 -30.57
CA MET A 612 -24.46 9.47 -29.36
C MET A 612 -24.57 10.99 -29.15
N PHE A 613 -23.45 11.72 -29.26
CA PHE A 613 -23.48 13.18 -29.12
C PHE A 613 -24.24 13.89 -30.25
N LYS A 614 -24.21 13.35 -31.48
CA LYS A 614 -24.92 13.90 -32.62
C LYS A 614 -26.42 13.69 -32.51
N THR A 615 -26.89 12.55 -32.05
CA THR A 615 -28.31 12.21 -31.94
C THR A 615 -28.92 12.62 -30.60
N GLY A 616 -28.14 12.78 -29.56
CA GLY A 616 -28.58 13.00 -28.18
C GLY A 616 -29.19 11.76 -27.52
N GLU A 617 -29.00 10.57 -28.08
CA GLU A 617 -29.64 9.32 -27.65
C GLU A 617 -28.59 8.23 -27.42
N ASN A 618 -28.99 7.21 -26.68
CA ASN A 618 -28.21 5.97 -26.45
C ASN A 618 -26.85 6.13 -25.80
N PHE A 619 -26.67 7.12 -24.94
CA PHE A 619 -25.43 7.25 -24.15
C PHE A 619 -25.20 6.02 -23.31
N ASP A 620 -24.05 5.37 -23.50
CA ASP A 620 -23.65 4.18 -22.77
C ASP A 620 -22.95 4.50 -21.43
N TRP A 621 -22.65 3.45 -20.67
CA TRP A 621 -22.08 3.58 -19.35
C TRP A 621 -20.71 4.31 -19.35
N ALA A 622 -19.81 3.91 -20.25
CA ALA A 622 -18.49 4.50 -20.36
C ALA A 622 -18.51 5.97 -20.77
N THR A 623 -19.46 6.34 -21.61
CA THR A 623 -19.64 7.74 -22.01
C THR A 623 -20.21 8.57 -20.85
N GLY A 624 -21.16 8.03 -20.08
CA GLY A 624 -21.67 8.69 -18.87
C GLY A 624 -20.58 8.90 -17.81
N GLU A 625 -19.71 7.92 -17.60
CA GLU A 625 -18.54 8.03 -16.72
C GLU A 625 -17.57 9.12 -17.19
N ALA A 626 -17.21 9.10 -18.47
CA ALA A 626 -16.29 10.09 -19.05
C ALA A 626 -16.85 11.52 -19.01
N LEU A 627 -18.17 11.68 -19.17
CA LEU A 627 -18.87 12.96 -18.98
C LEU A 627 -18.78 13.46 -17.53
N ALA A 628 -18.92 12.56 -16.54
CA ALA A 628 -18.75 12.92 -15.14
C ALA A 628 -17.32 13.40 -14.85
N PHE A 629 -16.33 12.67 -15.31
CA PHE A 629 -14.93 13.04 -15.15
C PHE A 629 -14.63 14.37 -15.84
N GLY A 630 -14.96 14.49 -17.12
CA GLY A 630 -14.68 15.70 -17.90
C GLY A 630 -15.36 16.95 -17.33
N SER A 631 -16.56 16.83 -16.80
CA SER A 631 -17.25 17.96 -16.18
C SER A 631 -16.63 18.37 -14.85
N LEU A 632 -16.22 17.42 -14.01
CA LEU A 632 -15.51 17.71 -12.75
C LEU A 632 -14.15 18.37 -13.00
N LEU A 633 -13.41 17.90 -14.00
CA LEU A 633 -12.16 18.54 -14.42
C LEU A 633 -12.37 19.99 -14.85
N SER A 634 -13.39 20.24 -15.67
CA SER A 634 -13.75 21.60 -16.12
C SER A 634 -14.14 22.54 -14.97
N GLU A 635 -14.64 21.97 -13.86
CA GLU A 635 -15.01 22.68 -12.64
C GLU A 635 -13.83 22.84 -11.67
N GLY A 636 -12.64 22.37 -12.02
CA GLY A 636 -11.42 22.49 -11.23
C GLY A 636 -11.22 21.38 -10.17
N TYR A 637 -12.01 20.32 -10.20
CA TYR A 637 -11.76 19.14 -9.38
C TYR A 637 -10.71 18.24 -10.04
N GLY A 638 -9.87 17.59 -9.24
CA GLY A 638 -9.05 16.48 -9.71
C GLY A 638 -9.87 15.18 -9.86
N VAL A 639 -9.41 14.29 -10.73
CA VAL A 639 -9.94 12.91 -10.84
C VAL A 639 -8.76 11.95 -10.86
N ARG A 640 -8.73 11.03 -9.91
CA ARG A 640 -7.72 9.97 -9.83
C ARG A 640 -8.42 8.61 -9.82
N LEU A 641 -8.24 7.84 -10.89
CA LEU A 641 -8.76 6.49 -11.05
C LEU A 641 -7.60 5.50 -11.04
N SER A 642 -7.63 4.57 -10.11
CA SER A 642 -6.61 3.55 -9.90
C SER A 642 -7.25 2.18 -9.78
N GLY A 643 -6.63 1.16 -10.35
CA GLY A 643 -7.09 -0.23 -10.30
C GLY A 643 -6.46 -1.04 -11.42
N GLN A 644 -6.64 -2.34 -11.38
CA GLN A 644 -6.10 -3.26 -12.39
C GLN A 644 -6.83 -3.04 -13.73
N ASP A 645 -6.07 -2.81 -14.80
CA ASP A 645 -6.56 -2.54 -16.16
C ASP A 645 -7.51 -1.32 -16.29
N SER A 646 -7.46 -0.36 -15.37
CA SER A 646 -8.42 0.76 -15.31
C SER A 646 -8.34 1.70 -16.52
N GLY A 647 -7.20 1.83 -17.17
CA GLY A 647 -7.04 2.69 -18.35
C GLY A 647 -7.90 2.26 -19.53
N ARG A 648 -7.99 0.95 -19.79
CA ARG A 648 -8.88 0.34 -20.80
C ARG A 648 -10.25 -0.01 -20.21
N GLY A 649 -10.27 -0.37 -18.94
CA GLY A 649 -11.33 -1.07 -18.24
C GLY A 649 -11.21 -2.58 -18.40
N THR A 650 -11.42 -3.35 -17.32
CA THR A 650 -11.36 -4.83 -17.32
C THR A 650 -12.22 -5.45 -18.44
N PHE A 651 -13.37 -4.86 -18.71
CA PHE A 651 -14.32 -5.34 -19.74
C PHE A 651 -14.18 -4.61 -21.08
N SER A 652 -13.05 -3.94 -21.34
CA SER A 652 -12.81 -3.13 -22.54
C SER A 652 -13.92 -2.12 -22.80
N GLN A 653 -14.37 -1.44 -21.76
CA GLN A 653 -15.48 -0.45 -21.83
C GLN A 653 -14.99 0.99 -21.82
N ARG A 654 -13.99 1.32 -20.98
CA ARG A 654 -13.64 2.72 -20.68
C ARG A 654 -12.82 3.38 -21.78
N HIS A 655 -11.72 2.78 -22.17
CA HIS A 655 -10.76 3.35 -23.13
C HIS A 655 -10.40 4.81 -22.81
N ALA A 656 -10.08 5.10 -21.55
CA ALA A 656 -9.61 6.42 -21.14
C ALA A 656 -8.23 6.75 -21.68
N VAL A 657 -7.44 5.72 -21.99
CA VAL A 657 -6.10 5.78 -22.59
C VAL A 657 -6.14 5.20 -23.98
N TRP A 658 -5.69 5.97 -24.97
CA TRP A 658 -5.52 5.51 -26.34
C TRP A 658 -4.03 5.27 -26.61
N VAL A 659 -3.73 4.11 -27.16
CA VAL A 659 -2.34 3.72 -27.44
C VAL A 659 -2.09 3.81 -28.93
N ASP A 660 -1.08 4.58 -29.33
CA ASP A 660 -0.65 4.66 -30.73
C ASP A 660 -0.15 3.31 -31.23
N GLN A 661 -0.63 2.89 -32.40
CA GLN A 661 -0.33 1.58 -32.97
C GLN A 661 1.05 1.52 -33.66
N SER A 662 1.80 2.61 -33.70
CA SER A 662 3.12 2.67 -34.33
C SER A 662 4.29 2.70 -33.34
N ASP A 663 4.10 3.35 -32.19
CA ASP A 663 5.17 3.57 -31.19
C ASP A 663 4.73 3.42 -29.73
N GLU A 664 3.46 3.00 -29.51
CA GLU A 664 2.85 2.74 -28.20
C GLU A 664 2.76 3.96 -27.28
N HIS A 665 2.97 5.18 -27.78
CA HIS A 665 2.74 6.35 -26.92
C HIS A 665 1.26 6.43 -26.50
N LYS A 666 1.04 6.96 -25.31
CA LYS A 666 -0.28 7.04 -24.70
C LYS A 666 -0.87 8.43 -24.88
N TYR A 667 -2.07 8.50 -25.43
CA TYR A 667 -2.90 9.69 -25.49
C TYR A 667 -4.13 9.55 -24.57
N VAL A 668 -4.37 10.54 -23.75
CA VAL A 668 -5.52 10.58 -22.83
C VAL A 668 -6.39 11.79 -23.18
N PRO A 669 -7.57 11.62 -23.77
CA PRO A 669 -8.41 12.73 -24.20
C PRO A 669 -8.71 13.75 -23.10
N LEU A 670 -8.98 13.28 -21.88
CA LEU A 670 -9.30 14.14 -20.74
C LEU A 670 -8.13 15.03 -20.26
N TRP A 671 -6.89 14.76 -20.67
CA TRP A 671 -5.74 15.65 -20.39
C TRP A 671 -5.83 16.98 -21.13
N THR A 672 -6.68 17.07 -22.16
CA THR A 672 -6.90 18.32 -22.91
C THR A 672 -7.90 19.28 -22.24
N ILE A 673 -8.53 18.84 -21.14
CA ILE A 673 -9.43 19.68 -20.35
C ILE A 673 -8.59 20.46 -19.33
N GLU A 674 -8.71 21.80 -19.37
CA GLU A 674 -8.05 22.72 -18.46
C GLU A 674 -8.73 22.71 -17.08
N HIS A 675 -8.02 23.20 -16.07
CA HIS A 675 -8.43 23.47 -14.68
C HIS A 675 -8.31 22.30 -13.69
N GLY A 676 -8.62 21.06 -14.07
CA GLY A 676 -8.46 19.87 -13.22
C GLY A 676 -7.30 18.97 -13.65
N SER A 677 -6.84 18.08 -12.76
CA SER A 677 -5.87 17.04 -13.09
C SER A 677 -6.54 15.69 -13.25
N PHE A 678 -6.24 14.96 -14.30
CA PHE A 678 -6.73 13.61 -14.54
C PHE A 678 -5.61 12.60 -14.47
N GLU A 679 -5.68 11.69 -13.49
CA GLU A 679 -4.81 10.52 -13.41
C GLU A 679 -5.64 9.25 -13.61
N VAL A 680 -5.24 8.41 -14.54
CA VAL A 680 -5.78 7.06 -14.72
C VAL A 680 -4.62 6.08 -14.73
N LEU A 681 -4.66 5.11 -13.81
CA LEU A 681 -3.52 4.26 -13.47
C LEU A 681 -3.94 2.79 -13.50
N ASP A 682 -3.22 2.00 -14.29
CA ASP A 682 -3.23 0.56 -14.16
C ASP A 682 -2.35 0.21 -12.95
N SER A 683 -2.99 -0.24 -11.88
CA SER A 683 -2.32 -0.47 -10.60
C SER A 683 -1.47 -1.73 -10.59
N PRO A 684 -0.52 -1.86 -9.66
CA PRO A 684 0.05 -3.16 -9.31
C PRO A 684 -1.04 -4.17 -8.91
N LEU A 685 -0.72 -5.45 -8.99
CA LEU A 685 -1.62 -6.55 -8.60
C LEU A 685 -1.64 -6.69 -7.07
N SER A 686 -2.30 -5.76 -6.42
CA SER A 686 -2.46 -5.69 -4.97
C SER A 686 -3.76 -4.93 -4.67
N GLU A 687 -4.68 -5.55 -3.97
CA GLU A 687 -5.91 -4.89 -3.51
C GLU A 687 -5.66 -4.14 -2.20
N TYR A 688 -4.95 -4.76 -1.24
CA TYR A 688 -4.73 -4.20 0.08
C TYR A 688 -3.90 -2.92 0.03
N GLY A 689 -2.72 -3.00 -0.59
CA GLY A 689 -1.81 -1.84 -0.69
C GLY A 689 -2.41 -0.71 -1.50
N VAL A 690 -3.01 -1.02 -2.67
CA VAL A 690 -3.57 0.00 -3.57
C VAL A 690 -4.79 0.68 -2.95
N LEU A 691 -5.73 -0.07 -2.35
CA LEU A 691 -6.88 0.53 -1.68
C LEU A 691 -6.46 1.42 -0.50
N GLY A 692 -5.47 0.97 0.29
CA GLY A 692 -4.91 1.77 1.39
C GLY A 692 -4.24 3.04 0.90
N PHE A 693 -3.53 2.98 -0.21
CA PHE A 693 -2.91 4.13 -0.86
C PHE A 693 -3.95 5.16 -1.31
N GLU A 694 -4.99 4.72 -2.01
CA GLU A 694 -6.05 5.62 -2.50
C GLU A 694 -6.89 6.19 -1.34
N TYR A 695 -7.09 5.44 -0.25
CA TYR A 695 -7.67 5.98 0.97
C TYR A 695 -6.80 7.11 1.56
N GLY A 696 -5.49 6.90 1.63
CA GLY A 696 -4.53 7.91 2.08
C GLY A 696 -4.52 9.16 1.19
N TYR A 697 -4.60 8.98 -0.12
CA TYR A 697 -4.71 10.07 -1.09
C TYR A 697 -5.98 10.90 -0.84
N ALA A 698 -7.13 10.24 -0.75
CA ALA A 698 -8.41 10.90 -0.50
C ALA A 698 -8.50 11.57 0.88
N LEU A 699 -7.70 11.10 1.86
CA LEU A 699 -7.59 11.73 3.19
C LEU A 699 -6.89 13.10 3.12
N ALA A 700 -5.94 13.28 2.22
CA ALA A 700 -5.18 14.52 2.06
C ALA A 700 -5.84 15.50 1.10
N ASP A 701 -6.52 15.03 0.05
CA ASP A 701 -7.12 15.88 -0.98
C ASP A 701 -8.63 15.67 -1.17
N PRO A 702 -9.46 16.42 -0.45
CA PRO A 702 -10.93 16.36 -0.61
C PRO A 702 -11.45 16.99 -1.91
N LYS A 703 -10.58 17.63 -2.71
CA LYS A 703 -10.94 18.26 -3.99
C LYS A 703 -10.66 17.35 -5.20
N THR A 704 -10.11 16.18 -4.98
CA THR A 704 -9.94 15.16 -6.01
C THR A 704 -10.97 14.04 -5.80
N LEU A 705 -11.67 13.66 -6.87
CA LEU A 705 -12.46 12.44 -6.93
C LEU A 705 -11.49 11.25 -7.04
N VAL A 706 -11.26 10.58 -5.93
CA VAL A 706 -10.37 9.42 -5.86
C VAL A 706 -11.20 8.16 -5.99
N LEU A 707 -10.88 7.33 -7.00
CA LEU A 707 -11.59 6.09 -7.29
C LEU A 707 -10.59 4.91 -7.28
N TRP A 708 -10.95 3.86 -6.56
CA TRP A 708 -10.33 2.55 -6.71
C TRP A 708 -11.30 1.59 -7.40
N GLU A 709 -10.88 0.99 -8.52
CA GLU A 709 -11.66 -0.01 -9.24
C GLU A 709 -11.08 -1.41 -9.03
N ALA A 710 -11.86 -2.29 -8.42
CA ALA A 710 -11.51 -3.71 -8.35
C ALA A 710 -11.66 -4.35 -9.74
N GLN A 711 -10.81 -5.32 -10.09
CA GLN A 711 -10.93 -6.03 -11.37
C GLN A 711 -12.26 -6.81 -11.45
N PHE A 712 -12.62 -7.49 -10.37
CA PHE A 712 -13.96 -7.96 -10.04
C PHE A 712 -14.26 -7.58 -8.59
N GLY A 713 -15.51 -7.28 -8.29
CA GLY A 713 -15.89 -6.80 -6.97
C GLY A 713 -15.60 -7.80 -5.83
N ASP A 714 -15.58 -9.10 -6.12
CA ASP A 714 -15.25 -10.13 -5.12
C ASP A 714 -13.80 -9.99 -4.58
N PHE A 715 -12.88 -9.45 -5.39
CA PHE A 715 -11.48 -9.30 -4.99
C PHE A 715 -11.25 -8.21 -3.94
N MET A 716 -12.27 -7.39 -3.61
CA MET A 716 -12.21 -6.44 -2.49
C MET A 716 -11.87 -7.14 -1.16
N ASN A 717 -12.11 -8.44 -1.04
CA ASN A 717 -11.83 -9.18 0.18
C ASN A 717 -10.33 -9.29 0.51
N GLY A 718 -9.45 -9.15 -0.50
CA GLY A 718 -8.02 -8.99 -0.30
C GLY A 718 -7.64 -7.71 0.45
N ALA A 719 -8.53 -6.71 0.46
CA ALA A 719 -8.37 -5.43 1.14
C ALA A 719 -9.35 -5.23 2.32
N GLN A 720 -9.95 -6.29 2.84
CA GLN A 720 -10.99 -6.21 3.88
C GLN A 720 -10.55 -5.42 5.11
N ILE A 721 -9.27 -5.50 5.48
CA ILE A 721 -8.69 -4.73 6.60
C ILE A 721 -8.87 -3.23 6.38
N MET A 722 -8.63 -2.74 5.16
CA MET A 722 -8.82 -1.32 4.83
C MET A 722 -10.29 -0.91 4.92
N ILE A 723 -11.19 -1.78 4.47
CA ILE A 723 -12.63 -1.54 4.51
C ILE A 723 -13.10 -1.44 5.96
N ASP A 724 -12.78 -2.41 6.80
CA ASP A 724 -13.26 -2.49 8.18
C ASP A 724 -12.64 -1.42 9.09
N GLN A 725 -11.32 -1.24 8.99
CA GLN A 725 -10.56 -0.46 9.96
C GLN A 725 -10.42 1.02 9.60
N PHE A 726 -10.47 1.38 8.31
CA PHE A 726 -10.28 2.75 7.85
C PHE A 726 -11.52 3.31 7.17
N ILE A 727 -12.03 2.67 6.11
CA ILE A 727 -13.11 3.22 5.28
C ILE A 727 -14.42 3.29 6.05
N ALA A 728 -14.83 2.21 6.70
CA ALA A 728 -16.11 2.13 7.42
C ALA A 728 -16.11 2.87 8.76
N SER A 729 -14.96 2.92 9.45
CA SER A 729 -14.90 3.34 10.85
C SER A 729 -13.98 4.54 11.15
N GLY A 730 -13.16 4.99 10.20
CA GLY A 730 -12.16 6.03 10.42
C GLY A 730 -12.75 7.38 10.82
N GLU A 731 -13.92 7.76 10.31
CA GLU A 731 -14.59 8.97 10.71
C GLU A 731 -15.10 8.88 12.16
N SER A 732 -15.75 7.79 12.53
CA SER A 732 -16.28 7.59 13.88
C SER A 732 -15.17 7.49 14.95
N LYS A 733 -14.07 6.77 14.65
CA LYS A 733 -12.97 6.56 15.60
C LYS A 733 -12.04 7.77 15.72
N TRP A 734 -11.72 8.40 14.58
CA TRP A 734 -10.60 9.34 14.47
C TRP A 734 -11.00 10.72 13.94
N LEU A 735 -12.27 10.96 13.68
CA LEU A 735 -12.79 12.17 13.04
C LEU A 735 -12.07 12.45 11.69
N ARG A 736 -11.83 11.41 10.91
CA ARG A 736 -11.17 11.53 9.60
C ARG A 736 -12.18 11.23 8.50
N ALA A 737 -12.78 12.30 7.96
CA ALA A 737 -13.64 12.21 6.78
C ALA A 737 -12.84 11.76 5.55
N ASN A 738 -13.47 11.03 4.64
CA ASN A 738 -12.84 10.51 3.43
C ASN A 738 -13.84 10.47 2.28
N GLY A 739 -13.39 10.82 1.07
CA GLY A 739 -14.21 10.86 -0.13
C GLY A 739 -13.96 9.73 -1.13
N LEU A 740 -13.23 8.68 -0.73
CA LEU A 740 -12.88 7.56 -1.60
C LEU A 740 -14.13 6.91 -2.23
N VAL A 741 -14.04 6.60 -3.51
CA VAL A 741 -15.05 5.83 -4.27
C VAL A 741 -14.48 4.45 -4.56
N MET A 742 -15.23 3.40 -4.25
CA MET A 742 -14.90 2.03 -4.63
C MET A 742 -15.83 1.60 -5.77
N LEU A 743 -15.25 1.26 -6.92
CA LEU A 743 -15.95 0.70 -8.07
C LEU A 743 -15.81 -0.82 -8.07
N LEU A 744 -16.91 -1.53 -7.85
CA LEU A 744 -16.91 -2.97 -7.61
C LEU A 744 -17.78 -3.67 -8.65
N PRO A 745 -17.21 -4.24 -9.73
CA PRO A 745 -17.96 -4.99 -10.72
C PRO A 745 -18.77 -6.13 -10.08
N HIS A 746 -20.10 -6.08 -10.28
CA HIS A 746 -21.08 -6.98 -9.67
C HIS A 746 -22.17 -7.34 -10.66
N GLY A 747 -22.58 -8.59 -10.65
CA GLY A 747 -23.69 -9.08 -11.47
C GLY A 747 -23.57 -10.59 -11.75
N TYR A 748 -24.72 -11.27 -11.78
CA TYR A 748 -24.82 -12.71 -11.96
C TYR A 748 -25.04 -13.04 -13.43
N GLU A 749 -23.99 -13.51 -14.10
CA GLU A 749 -23.94 -13.75 -15.54
C GLU A 749 -23.41 -15.16 -15.90
N GLY A 750 -23.41 -16.07 -14.93
CA GLY A 750 -22.94 -17.44 -15.13
C GLY A 750 -21.41 -17.58 -15.17
N GLN A 751 -20.68 -16.61 -14.66
CA GLN A 751 -19.21 -16.56 -14.67
C GLN A 751 -18.57 -17.22 -13.42
N GLY A 752 -19.36 -17.90 -12.59
CA GLY A 752 -18.87 -18.58 -11.40
C GLY A 752 -18.81 -17.72 -10.14
N PRO A 753 -18.33 -18.29 -9.02
CA PRO A 753 -18.38 -17.65 -7.70
C PRO A 753 -17.62 -16.34 -7.58
N GLU A 754 -16.37 -16.31 -8.02
CA GLU A 754 -15.45 -15.19 -7.77
C GLU A 754 -15.63 -14.03 -8.77
N HIS A 755 -16.48 -14.20 -9.78
CA HIS A 755 -16.69 -13.21 -10.85
C HIS A 755 -18.14 -12.68 -10.89
N SER A 756 -18.94 -12.95 -9.85
CA SER A 756 -20.37 -12.59 -9.79
C SER A 756 -20.65 -11.56 -8.71
N SER A 757 -20.25 -11.78 -7.46
CA SER A 757 -20.66 -10.96 -6.33
C SER A 757 -19.55 -10.06 -5.81
N ALA A 758 -19.84 -8.78 -5.65
CA ALA A 758 -19.02 -7.83 -4.86
C ALA A 758 -19.36 -7.86 -3.36
N ARG A 759 -20.09 -8.86 -2.90
CA ARG A 759 -20.46 -9.05 -1.50
C ARG A 759 -21.18 -7.84 -0.88
N PRO A 760 -22.30 -7.38 -1.44
CA PRO A 760 -23.04 -6.22 -0.93
C PRO A 760 -23.39 -6.33 0.55
N GLU A 761 -23.73 -7.53 1.02
CA GLU A 761 -24.06 -7.84 2.41
C GLU A 761 -22.97 -7.43 3.41
N ARG A 762 -21.69 -7.50 3.03
CA ARG A 762 -20.57 -7.12 3.91
C ARG A 762 -20.51 -5.61 4.11
N PHE A 763 -20.68 -4.85 3.06
CA PHE A 763 -20.72 -3.38 3.15
C PHE A 763 -21.96 -2.91 3.90
N LEU A 764 -23.14 -3.49 3.61
CA LEU A 764 -24.39 -3.11 4.27
C LEU A 764 -24.36 -3.41 5.77
N GLN A 765 -23.70 -4.49 6.20
CA GLN A 765 -23.48 -4.80 7.60
C GLN A 765 -22.65 -3.73 8.32
N LEU A 766 -21.69 -3.11 7.63
CA LEU A 766 -20.82 -2.06 8.18
C LEU A 766 -21.50 -0.69 8.20
N CYS A 767 -22.66 -0.53 7.58
CA CYS A 767 -23.38 0.74 7.48
C CYS A 767 -24.08 1.13 8.77
N ALA A 768 -23.66 2.24 9.36
CA ALA A 768 -24.31 2.85 10.52
C ALA A 768 -23.93 4.34 10.64
N GLY A 769 -24.82 5.18 11.20
CA GLY A 769 -24.53 6.58 11.46
C GLY A 769 -24.14 7.40 10.22
N ASP A 770 -24.67 7.04 9.07
CA ASP A 770 -24.36 7.65 7.75
C ASP A 770 -22.83 7.67 7.43
N ASN A 771 -22.11 6.63 7.88
CA ASN A 771 -20.65 6.51 7.74
C ASN A 771 -20.17 6.37 6.29
N MET A 772 -20.97 5.82 5.39
CA MET A 772 -20.66 5.65 3.97
C MET A 772 -21.93 5.73 3.11
N GLN A 773 -21.79 5.65 1.80
CA GLN A 773 -22.87 5.52 0.85
C GLN A 773 -22.70 4.21 0.08
N VAL A 774 -23.79 3.48 -0.16
CA VAL A 774 -23.79 2.24 -0.96
C VAL A 774 -24.82 2.39 -2.09
N ALA A 775 -24.35 2.27 -3.33
CA ALA A 775 -25.16 2.47 -4.53
C ALA A 775 -24.97 1.36 -5.56
N ASN A 776 -26.00 1.08 -6.33
CA ASN A 776 -26.00 0.14 -7.43
C ASN A 776 -26.81 0.73 -8.59
N CYS A 777 -26.17 1.60 -9.36
CA CYS A 777 -26.79 2.31 -10.46
C CYS A 777 -27.17 1.37 -11.62
N THR A 778 -28.29 1.68 -12.25
CA THR A 778 -28.79 0.90 -13.40
C THR A 778 -28.82 1.70 -14.71
N THR A 779 -28.52 3.00 -14.69
CA THR A 779 -28.47 3.83 -15.91
C THR A 779 -27.19 4.66 -15.95
N PRO A 780 -26.63 4.96 -17.14
CA PRO A 780 -25.47 5.81 -17.32
C PRO A 780 -25.61 7.19 -16.69
N ALA A 781 -26.77 7.84 -16.87
CA ALA A 781 -27.00 9.16 -16.31
C ALA A 781 -27.04 9.15 -14.78
N ASN A 782 -27.64 8.13 -14.17
CA ASN A 782 -27.69 8.07 -12.72
C ASN A 782 -26.29 7.82 -12.13
N TYR A 783 -25.45 7.04 -12.81
CA TYR A 783 -24.03 6.87 -12.43
C TYR A 783 -23.23 8.16 -12.58
N PHE A 784 -23.41 8.90 -13.68
CA PHE A 784 -22.85 10.24 -13.88
C PHE A 784 -23.20 11.17 -12.71
N HIS A 785 -24.47 11.24 -12.33
CA HIS A 785 -24.92 12.08 -11.23
C HIS A 785 -24.40 11.64 -9.88
N LEU A 786 -24.24 10.34 -9.66
CA LEU A 786 -23.67 9.81 -8.42
C LEU A 786 -22.24 10.28 -8.21
N LEU A 787 -21.39 10.19 -9.25
CA LEU A 787 -19.99 10.62 -9.20
C LEU A 787 -19.87 12.13 -8.97
N ARG A 788 -20.66 12.93 -9.69
CA ARG A 788 -20.67 14.38 -9.51
C ARG A 788 -21.19 14.79 -8.13
N ARG A 789 -22.24 14.14 -7.65
CA ARG A 789 -22.79 14.36 -6.31
C ARG A 789 -21.75 14.16 -5.21
N GLN A 790 -20.83 13.21 -5.37
CA GLN A 790 -19.74 12.95 -4.43
C GLN A 790 -18.86 14.19 -4.21
N MET A 791 -18.65 14.99 -5.25
CA MET A 791 -17.81 16.19 -5.19
C MET A 791 -18.59 17.49 -4.89
N HIS A 792 -19.84 17.58 -5.32
CA HIS A 792 -20.67 18.79 -5.15
C HIS A 792 -21.28 18.95 -3.75
N ARG A 793 -21.37 17.87 -2.97
CA ARG A 793 -21.82 17.96 -1.58
C ARG A 793 -20.79 18.67 -0.70
N PRO A 794 -21.25 19.48 0.30
CA PRO A 794 -20.33 20.16 1.24
C PRO A 794 -19.74 19.22 2.30
N PHE A 795 -19.76 17.94 2.08
CA PHE A 795 -19.17 16.89 2.92
C PHE A 795 -18.61 15.74 2.07
N ARG A 796 -17.75 14.93 2.66
CA ARG A 796 -17.19 13.73 2.05
C ARG A 796 -17.55 12.50 2.88
N LYS A 797 -18.03 11.46 2.24
CA LYS A 797 -18.25 10.11 2.80
C LYS A 797 -17.75 9.09 1.81
N PRO A 798 -17.18 7.97 2.23
CA PRO A 798 -16.86 6.87 1.33
C PRO A 798 -18.08 6.45 0.51
N LEU A 799 -17.87 6.17 -0.77
CA LEU A 799 -18.92 5.77 -1.71
C LEU A 799 -18.58 4.39 -2.30
N ILE A 800 -19.42 3.42 -2.01
CA ILE A 800 -19.34 2.06 -2.56
C ILE A 800 -20.30 1.96 -3.73
N VAL A 801 -19.78 1.66 -4.92
CA VAL A 801 -20.59 1.55 -6.14
C VAL A 801 -20.45 0.13 -6.69
N PHE A 802 -21.54 -0.62 -6.72
CA PHE A 802 -21.62 -1.87 -7.45
C PHE A 802 -21.78 -1.54 -8.94
N THR A 803 -20.70 -1.70 -9.70
CA THR A 803 -20.68 -1.37 -11.13
C THR A 803 -21.12 -2.57 -11.96
N PRO A 804 -21.82 -2.36 -13.09
CA PRO A 804 -22.30 -3.46 -13.91
C PRO A 804 -21.21 -4.05 -14.79
N LYS A 805 -21.50 -5.26 -15.31
CA LYS A 805 -20.72 -5.93 -16.37
C LYS A 805 -21.53 -5.98 -17.68
N SER A 806 -22.61 -6.73 -17.74
CA SER A 806 -23.45 -6.84 -18.95
C SER A 806 -24.15 -5.53 -19.30
N LEU A 807 -24.57 -4.71 -18.32
CA LEU A 807 -25.22 -3.43 -18.58
C LEU A 807 -24.30 -2.43 -19.29
N LEU A 808 -22.99 -2.61 -19.26
CA LEU A 808 -22.03 -1.79 -20.02
C LEU A 808 -22.37 -1.72 -21.53
N ARG A 809 -23.03 -2.76 -22.06
CA ARG A 809 -23.43 -2.88 -23.48
C ARG A 809 -24.88 -3.27 -23.69
N HIS A 810 -25.69 -3.19 -22.63
CA HIS A 810 -27.10 -3.57 -22.71
C HIS A 810 -27.93 -2.50 -23.43
N LYS A 811 -28.73 -2.92 -24.39
CA LYS A 811 -29.48 -2.00 -25.28
C LYS A 811 -30.48 -1.09 -24.56
N LEU A 812 -31.00 -1.53 -23.41
CA LEU A 812 -31.93 -0.74 -22.59
C LEU A 812 -31.22 0.05 -21.48
N ALA A 813 -29.97 -0.24 -21.18
CA ALA A 813 -29.19 0.47 -20.18
C ALA A 813 -28.46 1.67 -20.79
N VAL A 814 -29.23 2.58 -21.37
CA VAL A 814 -28.79 3.79 -22.05
C VAL A 814 -29.48 5.01 -21.49
N SER A 815 -28.94 6.20 -21.74
CA SER A 815 -29.51 7.49 -21.33
C SER A 815 -29.58 8.47 -22.50
N LYS A 816 -30.34 9.56 -22.34
CA LYS A 816 -30.45 10.64 -23.30
C LYS A 816 -29.60 11.83 -22.86
N ALA A 817 -29.22 12.70 -23.78
CA ALA A 817 -28.49 13.92 -23.48
C ALA A 817 -29.17 14.77 -22.38
N ALA A 818 -30.51 14.88 -22.43
CA ALA A 818 -31.31 15.63 -21.44
C ALA A 818 -31.15 15.09 -20.01
N ASP A 819 -30.84 13.80 -19.85
CA ASP A 819 -30.66 13.17 -18.52
C ASP A 819 -29.37 13.60 -17.82
N PHE A 820 -28.44 14.25 -18.54
CA PHE A 820 -27.16 14.75 -18.01
C PHE A 820 -27.12 16.27 -17.81
N GLN A 821 -28.19 16.98 -18.18
CA GLN A 821 -28.21 18.44 -18.30
C GLN A 821 -29.19 19.12 -17.34
N GLY A 822 -28.96 20.42 -17.08
CA GLY A 822 -29.85 21.27 -16.31
C GLY A 822 -30.06 20.84 -14.87
N GLU A 823 -31.34 20.77 -14.43
CA GLU A 823 -31.69 20.41 -13.03
C GLU A 823 -31.68 18.90 -12.77
N SER A 824 -31.17 18.08 -13.70
CA SER A 824 -31.08 16.65 -13.49
C SER A 824 -30.14 16.30 -12.32
N HIS A 825 -30.44 15.23 -11.62
CA HIS A 825 -29.73 14.86 -10.39
C HIS A 825 -29.78 13.35 -10.14
N PHE A 826 -29.04 12.88 -9.19
CA PHE A 826 -29.04 11.48 -8.78
C PHE A 826 -30.38 11.07 -8.18
N MET A 827 -31.01 10.05 -8.75
CA MET A 827 -32.26 9.46 -8.30
C MET A 827 -31.97 8.24 -7.42
N ARG A 828 -32.34 8.30 -6.13
CA ARG A 828 -32.13 7.20 -5.18
C ARG A 828 -33.01 5.99 -5.45
N ILE A 829 -34.18 6.20 -6.08
CA ILE A 829 -35.04 5.16 -6.64
C ILE A 829 -35.41 5.53 -8.08
N LEU A 830 -35.47 4.55 -8.94
CA LEU A 830 -35.91 4.74 -10.32
C LEU A 830 -37.13 3.89 -10.65
N SER A 831 -38.09 4.52 -11.29
CA SER A 831 -39.27 3.83 -11.81
C SER A 831 -38.96 3.12 -13.12
N ASP A 832 -39.68 2.09 -13.36
CA ASP A 832 -39.74 1.41 -14.64
C ASP A 832 -40.43 2.29 -15.68
N PRO A 833 -39.79 2.53 -16.84
CA PRO A 833 -40.37 3.39 -17.89
C PRO A 833 -41.65 2.83 -18.51
N TRP A 834 -41.94 1.54 -18.35
CA TRP A 834 -43.15 0.88 -18.88
C TRP A 834 -44.11 0.48 -17.74
N ALA A 835 -43.96 1.04 -16.55
CA ALA A 835 -44.84 0.74 -15.43
C ALA A 835 -46.29 1.16 -15.71
N PRO A 836 -47.30 0.40 -15.23
CA PRO A 836 -48.67 0.86 -15.20
C PRO A 836 -48.81 2.10 -14.32
N ALA A 837 -49.94 2.80 -14.44
CA ALA A 837 -50.21 3.90 -13.54
C ALA A 837 -50.27 3.42 -12.08
N ASP A 838 -49.80 4.24 -11.13
CA ASP A 838 -49.63 3.83 -9.73
C ASP A 838 -50.89 3.20 -9.11
N LYS A 839 -52.06 3.73 -9.44
CA LYS A 839 -53.37 3.22 -9.00
C LYS A 839 -53.72 1.83 -9.56
N ASP A 840 -53.13 1.41 -10.66
CA ASP A 840 -53.42 0.13 -11.33
C ASP A 840 -52.42 -0.98 -10.89
N VAL A 841 -51.42 -0.60 -10.06
CA VAL A 841 -50.41 -1.52 -9.57
C VAL A 841 -51.00 -2.42 -8.48
N LYS A 842 -50.94 -3.73 -8.72
CA LYS A 842 -51.28 -4.77 -7.75
C LYS A 842 -50.06 -5.43 -7.14
N ARG A 843 -48.99 -5.52 -7.89
CA ARG A 843 -47.70 -6.10 -7.47
C ARG A 843 -46.57 -5.07 -7.65
N LEU A 844 -45.85 -4.80 -6.59
CA LEU A 844 -44.62 -4.03 -6.63
C LEU A 844 -43.41 -4.95 -6.46
N VAL A 845 -42.51 -4.95 -7.44
CA VAL A 845 -41.24 -5.63 -7.33
C VAL A 845 -40.16 -4.59 -7.08
N LEU A 846 -39.51 -4.67 -5.92
CA LEU A 846 -38.34 -3.88 -5.55
C LEU A 846 -37.09 -4.69 -5.86
N CYS A 847 -36.06 -4.09 -6.44
CA CYS A 847 -34.82 -4.75 -6.78
C CYS A 847 -33.67 -3.73 -6.87
N THR A 848 -32.45 -4.22 -7.05
CA THR A 848 -31.27 -3.39 -7.32
C THR A 848 -30.40 -4.04 -8.41
N GLY A 849 -29.70 -3.22 -9.19
CA GLY A 849 -28.78 -3.70 -10.23
C GLY A 849 -29.46 -4.30 -11.46
N LYS A 850 -28.71 -5.14 -12.19
CA LYS A 850 -29.08 -5.61 -13.53
C LYS A 850 -30.37 -6.44 -13.60
N VAL A 851 -30.74 -7.14 -12.53
CA VAL A 851 -31.95 -7.97 -12.48
C VAL A 851 -33.20 -7.18 -12.83
N ALA A 852 -33.19 -5.87 -12.65
CA ALA A 852 -34.25 -4.96 -13.04
C ALA A 852 -34.62 -5.09 -14.53
N TYR A 853 -33.62 -5.21 -15.39
CA TYR A 853 -33.83 -5.35 -16.84
C TYR A 853 -34.40 -6.72 -17.19
N ASP A 854 -33.87 -7.79 -16.60
CA ASP A 854 -34.43 -9.14 -16.79
C ASP A 854 -35.89 -9.20 -16.37
N LEU A 855 -36.25 -8.58 -15.24
CA LEU A 855 -37.63 -8.49 -14.76
C LEU A 855 -38.52 -7.66 -15.70
N MET A 856 -38.08 -6.50 -16.18
CA MET A 856 -38.82 -5.64 -17.10
C MET A 856 -39.07 -6.34 -18.44
N GLU A 857 -38.05 -7.02 -18.98
CA GLU A 857 -38.21 -7.77 -20.25
C GLU A 857 -39.17 -8.95 -20.09
N ALA A 858 -39.06 -9.73 -19.02
CA ALA A 858 -39.96 -10.86 -18.74
C ALA A 858 -41.40 -10.40 -18.52
N ARG A 859 -41.63 -9.32 -17.74
CA ARG A 859 -42.93 -8.72 -17.52
C ARG A 859 -43.57 -8.25 -18.84
N ASN A 860 -42.82 -7.51 -19.66
CA ASN A 860 -43.29 -6.98 -20.91
C ASN A 860 -43.62 -8.13 -21.88
N ALA A 861 -42.79 -9.14 -21.99
CA ALA A 861 -43.02 -10.33 -22.80
C ALA A 861 -44.25 -11.14 -22.35
N ALA A 862 -44.63 -11.09 -21.08
CA ALA A 862 -45.84 -11.69 -20.54
C ALA A 862 -47.10 -10.84 -20.78
N GLY A 863 -46.95 -9.57 -21.13
CA GLY A 863 -48.08 -8.63 -21.24
C GLY A 863 -48.71 -8.27 -19.88
N ASP A 864 -47.96 -8.43 -18.78
CA ASP A 864 -48.42 -8.12 -17.43
C ASP A 864 -48.52 -6.60 -17.22
N LYS A 865 -49.75 -6.13 -16.98
CA LYS A 865 -50.12 -4.71 -16.80
C LYS A 865 -50.36 -4.31 -15.34
N ASN A 866 -50.17 -5.22 -14.40
CA ASN A 866 -50.46 -5.01 -12.97
C ASN A 866 -49.20 -4.96 -12.10
N THR A 867 -48.03 -5.25 -12.66
CA THR A 867 -46.76 -5.28 -11.96
C THR A 867 -45.92 -4.05 -12.28
N SER A 868 -45.50 -3.29 -11.27
CA SER A 868 -44.50 -2.23 -11.34
C SER A 868 -43.19 -2.70 -10.79
N ILE A 869 -42.07 -2.35 -11.46
CA ILE A 869 -40.69 -2.65 -10.99
C ILE A 869 -40.06 -1.34 -10.56
N VAL A 870 -39.55 -1.27 -9.35
CA VAL A 870 -38.86 -0.09 -8.80
C VAL A 870 -37.45 -0.50 -8.41
N ARG A 871 -36.49 0.26 -8.94
CA ARG A 871 -35.04 0.05 -8.71
C ARG A 871 -34.57 0.90 -7.56
N LEU A 872 -33.96 0.28 -6.55
CA LEU A 872 -33.21 0.97 -5.51
C LEU A 872 -31.80 1.21 -6.02
N GLU A 873 -31.51 2.43 -6.43
CA GLU A 873 -30.19 2.85 -6.96
C GLU A 873 -29.21 3.14 -5.82
N GLN A 874 -29.71 3.51 -4.65
CA GLN A 874 -28.98 3.66 -3.40
C GLN A 874 -29.56 2.72 -2.35
N LEU A 875 -28.69 1.90 -1.75
CA LEU A 875 -29.04 0.97 -0.68
C LEU A 875 -28.83 1.59 0.69
N TYR A 876 -27.78 2.40 0.84
CA TYR A 876 -27.50 3.12 2.07
C TYR A 876 -26.98 4.55 1.80
N PRO A 877 -27.43 5.58 2.54
CA PRO A 877 -28.62 5.56 3.39
C PRO A 877 -29.88 5.14 2.64
N PHE A 878 -30.72 4.32 3.28
CA PHE A 878 -31.91 3.75 2.64
C PHE A 878 -32.91 4.85 2.19
N PRO A 879 -33.46 4.78 0.98
CA PRO A 879 -34.35 5.81 0.43
C PRO A 879 -35.80 5.62 0.91
N GLY A 880 -36.04 5.63 2.25
CA GLY A 880 -37.34 5.35 2.85
C GLY A 880 -38.43 6.34 2.44
N ASP A 881 -38.13 7.66 2.49
CA ASP A 881 -39.11 8.69 2.13
C ASP A 881 -39.57 8.63 0.68
N PRO A 882 -38.66 8.57 -0.34
CA PRO A 882 -39.09 8.38 -1.73
C PRO A 882 -39.90 7.11 -1.92
N LEU A 883 -39.55 6.00 -1.26
CA LEU A 883 -40.30 4.76 -1.33
C LEU A 883 -41.67 4.90 -0.69
N THR A 884 -41.78 5.49 0.48
CA THR A 884 -43.04 5.75 1.18
C THR A 884 -44.00 6.64 0.35
N ILE A 885 -43.47 7.71 -0.25
CA ILE A 885 -44.24 8.58 -1.14
C ILE A 885 -44.78 7.79 -2.35
N ARG A 886 -43.97 6.87 -2.90
CA ARG A 886 -44.39 6.05 -4.03
C ARG A 886 -45.45 5.04 -3.62
N LEU A 887 -45.29 4.38 -2.48
CA LEU A 887 -46.24 3.41 -1.94
C LEU A 887 -47.61 4.03 -1.67
N LYS A 888 -47.71 5.27 -1.16
CA LYS A 888 -48.97 6.00 -0.93
C LYS A 888 -49.81 6.18 -2.19
N ARG A 889 -49.19 6.21 -3.37
CA ARG A 889 -49.87 6.35 -4.67
C ARG A 889 -50.42 5.01 -5.19
N MET A 890 -49.95 3.88 -4.70
CA MET A 890 -50.32 2.53 -5.16
C MET A 890 -51.48 1.99 -4.31
N THR A 891 -52.67 2.59 -4.47
CA THR A 891 -53.85 2.31 -3.63
C THR A 891 -54.41 0.89 -3.76
N ASN A 892 -54.10 0.18 -4.86
CA ASN A 892 -54.56 -1.19 -5.10
C ASN A 892 -53.45 -2.25 -4.91
N LEU A 893 -52.38 -1.94 -4.16
CA LEU A 893 -51.25 -2.80 -3.97
C LEU A 893 -51.61 -4.01 -3.11
N GLU A 894 -51.41 -5.21 -3.68
CA GLU A 894 -51.75 -6.50 -3.05
C GLU A 894 -50.46 -7.24 -2.58
N THR A 895 -49.32 -7.01 -3.25
CA THR A 895 -48.07 -7.74 -2.99
C THR A 895 -46.86 -6.84 -3.21
N VAL A 896 -45.92 -6.88 -2.25
CA VAL A 896 -44.59 -6.30 -2.41
C VAL A 896 -43.55 -7.42 -2.37
N VAL A 897 -42.63 -7.41 -3.32
CA VAL A 897 -41.61 -8.41 -3.49
C VAL A 897 -40.25 -7.74 -3.53
N TRP A 898 -39.29 -8.24 -2.77
CA TRP A 898 -37.88 -7.96 -2.98
C TRP A 898 -37.27 -9.03 -3.89
N ALA A 899 -36.74 -8.65 -5.03
CA ALA A 899 -36.10 -9.54 -5.99
C ALA A 899 -34.59 -9.27 -6.04
N GLN A 900 -33.78 -10.30 -5.85
CA GLN A 900 -32.32 -10.23 -5.97
C GLN A 900 -31.74 -11.48 -6.61
N GLU A 901 -30.56 -11.35 -7.23
CA GLU A 901 -29.84 -12.45 -7.88
C GLU A 901 -29.00 -13.25 -6.89
N GLU A 902 -28.54 -12.62 -5.84
CA GLU A 902 -27.70 -13.21 -4.79
C GLU A 902 -28.51 -14.27 -4.00
N PRO A 903 -27.83 -15.29 -3.44
CA PRO A 903 -28.45 -16.19 -2.49
C PRO A 903 -29.10 -15.46 -1.31
N LYS A 904 -30.11 -16.05 -0.68
CA LYS A 904 -30.89 -15.42 0.40
C LYS A 904 -30.05 -14.91 1.57
N ASN A 905 -28.95 -15.58 1.88
CA ASN A 905 -28.00 -15.18 2.95
C ASN A 905 -26.96 -14.17 2.49
N ASN A 906 -26.99 -13.77 1.21
CA ASN A 906 -26.10 -12.77 0.60
C ASN A 906 -26.95 -11.61 0.06
N GLY A 907 -26.31 -10.63 -0.55
CA GLY A 907 -27.00 -9.49 -1.16
C GLY A 907 -27.61 -8.54 -0.13
N ALA A 908 -28.67 -7.85 -0.54
CA ALA A 908 -29.24 -6.77 0.27
C ALA A 908 -30.45 -7.21 1.13
N TRP A 909 -31.01 -8.41 0.92
CA TRP A 909 -32.29 -8.81 1.51
C TRP A 909 -32.38 -8.55 3.03
N SER A 910 -31.45 -9.11 3.80
CA SER A 910 -31.47 -9.02 5.27
C SER A 910 -31.29 -7.57 5.78
N PHE A 911 -30.74 -6.70 4.97
CA PHE A 911 -30.59 -5.28 5.29
C PHE A 911 -31.82 -4.46 4.91
N VAL A 912 -32.41 -4.67 3.73
CA VAL A 912 -33.50 -3.82 3.23
C VAL A 912 -34.87 -4.21 3.78
N GLU A 913 -35.07 -5.47 4.20
CA GLU A 913 -36.35 -5.98 4.69
C GLU A 913 -36.97 -5.07 5.77
N PRO A 914 -36.29 -4.72 6.89
CA PRO A 914 -36.87 -3.89 7.92
C PRO A 914 -37.19 -2.46 7.44
N PHE A 915 -36.37 -1.88 6.57
CA PHE A 915 -36.62 -0.54 6.02
C PHE A 915 -37.80 -0.53 5.04
N ILE A 916 -38.02 -1.61 4.30
CA ILE A 916 -39.18 -1.76 3.43
C ILE A 916 -40.44 -1.91 4.30
N GLU A 917 -40.41 -2.70 5.39
CA GLU A 917 -41.52 -2.82 6.35
C GLU A 917 -41.87 -1.47 6.96
N GLU A 918 -40.88 -0.69 7.39
CA GLU A 918 -41.07 0.66 7.91
C GLU A 918 -41.74 1.58 6.88
N SER A 919 -41.24 1.53 5.62
CA SER A 919 -41.81 2.33 4.53
C SER A 919 -43.26 1.93 4.20
N LEU A 920 -43.61 0.64 4.26
CA LEU A 920 -44.97 0.12 4.13
C LEU A 920 -45.89 0.58 5.27
N ALA A 921 -45.41 0.52 6.51
CA ALA A 921 -46.13 1.01 7.67
C ALA A 921 -46.40 2.52 7.56
N ASN A 922 -45.40 3.33 7.16
CA ASN A 922 -45.53 4.76 6.97
C ASN A 922 -46.41 5.13 5.77
N ALA A 923 -46.59 4.20 4.83
CA ALA A 923 -47.54 4.40 3.71
C ALA A 923 -48.98 4.14 4.10
N GLY A 924 -49.24 3.32 5.13
CA GLY A 924 -50.60 3.01 5.61
C GLY A 924 -51.39 2.06 4.70
N GLY A 925 -50.74 1.28 3.85
CA GLY A 925 -51.35 0.31 2.95
C GLY A 925 -51.70 -1.03 3.59
N ALA A 926 -52.38 -1.92 2.83
CA ALA A 926 -52.78 -3.26 3.32
C ALA A 926 -51.61 -4.26 3.40
N VAL A 927 -50.51 -4.02 2.71
CA VAL A 927 -49.31 -4.92 2.70
C VAL A 927 -48.40 -4.53 3.83
N ALA A 928 -48.20 -5.46 4.77
CA ALA A 928 -47.33 -5.23 5.97
C ALA A 928 -45.89 -5.62 5.74
N ARG A 929 -45.59 -6.59 4.86
CA ARG A 929 -44.24 -7.17 4.71
C ARG A 929 -43.94 -7.44 3.24
N PRO A 930 -42.65 -7.25 2.82
CA PRO A 930 -42.21 -7.71 1.51
C PRO A 930 -42.00 -9.25 1.51
N ARG A 931 -42.14 -9.85 0.33
CA ARG A 931 -41.79 -11.23 0.06
C ARG A 931 -40.42 -11.31 -0.62
N TYR A 932 -39.62 -12.26 -0.23
CA TYR A 932 -38.34 -12.55 -0.92
C TYR A 932 -38.56 -13.35 -2.19
N ALA A 933 -37.93 -12.97 -3.29
CA ALA A 933 -37.80 -13.75 -4.51
C ALA A 933 -36.32 -13.75 -4.95
N GLY A 934 -35.69 -14.91 -4.99
CA GLY A 934 -34.27 -15.03 -5.29
C GLY A 934 -33.75 -16.45 -5.12
N ARG A 935 -32.45 -16.62 -5.22
CA ARG A 935 -31.80 -17.92 -4.99
C ARG A 935 -31.91 -18.35 -3.53
N THR A 936 -31.92 -19.65 -3.31
CA THR A 936 -31.86 -20.22 -1.96
C THR A 936 -30.53 -19.88 -1.30
N ALA A 937 -30.48 -19.92 0.04
CA ALA A 937 -29.24 -19.72 0.78
C ALA A 937 -28.17 -20.72 0.33
N ALA A 938 -26.95 -20.24 0.16
CA ALA A 938 -25.81 -21.02 -0.31
C ALA A 938 -24.52 -20.55 0.32
N ALA A 939 -23.57 -21.47 0.51
CA ALA A 939 -22.23 -21.15 1.00
C ALA A 939 -21.38 -20.46 -0.08
N SER A 940 -21.55 -20.86 -1.34
CA SER A 940 -20.94 -20.17 -2.50
C SER A 940 -21.85 -19.04 -3.00
N PRO A 941 -21.29 -17.86 -3.34
CA PRO A 941 -22.10 -16.73 -3.80
C PRO A 941 -22.83 -17.00 -5.13
N ALA A 942 -22.25 -17.81 -6.02
CA ALA A 942 -22.86 -18.17 -7.30
C ALA A 942 -22.50 -19.60 -7.71
N THR A 943 -23.33 -20.19 -8.60
CA THR A 943 -23.00 -21.47 -9.22
C THR A 943 -21.94 -21.33 -10.30
N GLY A 944 -21.06 -22.34 -10.42
CA GLY A 944 -20.07 -22.46 -11.51
C GLY A 944 -20.64 -23.05 -12.81
N LEU A 945 -21.90 -23.49 -12.81
CA LEU A 945 -22.52 -24.18 -13.94
C LEU A 945 -23.52 -23.27 -14.67
N MET A 946 -23.23 -22.91 -15.91
CA MET A 946 -24.08 -22.04 -16.73
C MET A 946 -25.55 -22.51 -16.81
N LYS A 947 -25.77 -23.80 -17.03
CA LYS A 947 -27.14 -24.39 -17.11
C LYS A 947 -27.91 -24.23 -15.81
N ARG A 948 -27.23 -24.37 -14.67
CA ARG A 948 -27.84 -24.18 -13.36
C ARG A 948 -28.13 -22.70 -13.12
N HIS A 949 -27.20 -21.81 -13.47
CA HIS A 949 -27.38 -20.37 -13.43
C HIS A 949 -28.65 -19.94 -14.20
N GLN A 950 -28.79 -20.39 -15.45
CA GLN A 950 -29.97 -20.07 -16.29
C GLN A 950 -31.27 -20.55 -15.68
N THR A 951 -31.25 -21.77 -15.09
CA THR A 951 -32.45 -22.33 -14.45
C THR A 951 -32.84 -21.54 -13.19
N GLU A 952 -31.86 -21.19 -12.36
CA GLU A 952 -32.08 -20.39 -11.15
C GLU A 952 -32.52 -18.96 -11.50
N GLN A 953 -31.96 -18.35 -12.54
CA GLN A 953 -32.35 -17.01 -13.00
C GLN A 953 -33.81 -16.99 -13.51
N ALA A 954 -34.18 -17.94 -14.33
CA ALA A 954 -35.56 -18.07 -14.80
C ALA A 954 -36.55 -18.31 -13.64
N ALA A 955 -36.14 -19.13 -12.65
CA ALA A 955 -36.98 -19.41 -11.48
C ALA A 955 -37.23 -18.16 -10.61
N LEU A 956 -36.16 -17.38 -10.34
CA LEU A 956 -36.31 -16.16 -9.52
C LEU A 956 -37.14 -15.09 -10.23
N ILE A 957 -36.99 -14.91 -11.56
CA ILE A 957 -37.77 -13.96 -12.35
C ILE A 957 -39.26 -14.38 -12.32
N ALA A 958 -39.55 -15.66 -12.57
CA ALA A 958 -40.93 -16.19 -12.51
C ALA A 958 -41.53 -16.00 -11.12
N ASP A 959 -40.78 -16.30 -10.05
CA ASP A 959 -41.23 -16.12 -8.67
C ASP A 959 -41.52 -14.65 -8.34
N ALA A 960 -40.62 -13.72 -8.72
CA ALA A 960 -40.80 -12.28 -8.48
C ALA A 960 -42.04 -11.72 -9.15
N LEU A 961 -42.29 -12.12 -10.41
CA LEU A 961 -43.46 -11.66 -11.19
C LEU A 961 -44.72 -12.45 -10.88
N GLY A 962 -44.67 -13.57 -10.18
CA GLY A 962 -45.81 -14.45 -9.95
C GLY A 962 -46.19 -15.26 -11.19
N HIS A 963 -45.24 -15.55 -12.07
CA HIS A 963 -45.44 -16.30 -13.31
C HIS A 963 -45.12 -17.79 -13.13
N SER A 964 -45.48 -18.63 -14.10
CA SER A 964 -45.12 -20.03 -14.14
C SER A 964 -43.64 -20.19 -14.51
N VAL A 965 -42.85 -20.90 -13.69
CA VAL A 965 -41.43 -21.20 -13.96
C VAL A 965 -41.26 -21.94 -15.30
N ARG A 966 -42.20 -22.84 -15.69
CA ARG A 966 -42.13 -23.56 -16.97
C ARG A 966 -42.27 -22.62 -18.16
N GLU A 967 -43.10 -21.59 -18.07
CA GLU A 967 -43.26 -20.59 -19.12
C GLU A 967 -42.01 -19.72 -19.25
N GLU A 968 -41.43 -19.33 -18.15
CA GLU A 968 -40.22 -18.51 -18.15
C GLU A 968 -39.02 -19.26 -18.74
N ILE A 969 -38.82 -20.51 -18.37
CA ILE A 969 -37.75 -21.37 -18.98
C ILE A 969 -37.97 -21.53 -20.51
N ARG A 970 -39.22 -21.58 -20.99
CA ARG A 970 -39.51 -21.66 -22.43
C ARG A 970 -39.17 -20.33 -23.14
N ARG A 971 -39.36 -19.19 -22.49
CA ARG A 971 -39.02 -17.88 -23.04
C ARG A 971 -37.51 -17.67 -23.16
N THR A 972 -36.78 -17.99 -22.12
CA THR A 972 -35.29 -17.85 -22.08
C THR A 972 -34.58 -18.77 -23.07
N ARG A 973 -35.23 -19.86 -23.55
CA ARG A 973 -34.67 -20.76 -24.58
C ARG A 973 -34.98 -20.32 -26.03
N LYS A 974 -35.85 -19.32 -26.22
CA LYS A 974 -36.21 -18.81 -27.56
C LYS A 974 -35.45 -17.53 -27.95
N ASN A 975 -34.86 -16.87 -26.98
CA ASN A 975 -33.96 -15.74 -27.13
C ASN A 975 -32.48 -16.23 -27.02
#